data_21126168bf83fefec52b7e0f52652120
#
_entry.id   21126168bf83fefec52b7e0f52652120
#
_cell.length_a   1.000
_cell.length_b   1.000
_cell.length_c   1.000
_cell.angle_alpha   90.00
_cell.angle_beta   90.00
_cell.angle_gamma   90.00
#
_symmetry.space_group_name_H-M   'P 1'
#
loop_
_entity.id
_entity.type
_entity.pdbx_description
1 polymer ?
#
loop_
_entity_poly.entity_id
_entity_poly.type
_entity_poly.pdbx_seq_one_letter_code
_entity_poly.pdbx_strand_id
1 'polypeptide(L)'
;MRFPWLRNTLKTGWEQVKHYFSVRPATFAAAFWPMITLSVLLYIRYLPTTNYIFDEQEALLGNPYLNQPTFKYGDAIYRDFWGLPANASIGSYRPVPNLLWRGLIEFGERGQALIDNNIPAAWKVSYANLHESMNPGRPVETLPDLMKKSWPQHLFNLFFHGINGALFVAMAYRLSRRNLVAWLAGTTFVTAAILTEAVSGVVGIADVLGGLGALLALAALSTRAYVMPFAVFSAVLLGLFSKESAIVCVPLTPVAALLLSHLLHPDKPARLVRAGLSLVGAALAFIVYVELRKRWFPSSLPSELAEGLEPGSSAASHYMREFMVWFHQAPLPKDRLNNPLVDAPPDLRVAGACRVYARGLSQVVFPWTLSGDYSYPQEPAPTELIFPESVLGWFMMVGPLGLALGLFVLALKREWKHREPLRPHVVHPFGVGLAQWFTKKSRHSQIEKQTPVIALWERRLFEVAVIFGTAWLAYKLNTVGPSEMNKDFGDKELDRNILFPSHAVNDLMAYGACACLFVGGLVEGLWKPRTTAATDYRLPVAALGLVWLVVSYFPHSNIAVLLPTVRAERLWYFPVLGTTMVIALLLSAGFDRAKELRRWGSYAWIVPTVFLTFQGGRAYLQSTAYRDDLIFWRDTKNAVPNSAKAHLNYSVMLGARSRWQERLEESLIALELAPDWAMAHVYTGDTLCRMGRPEESWAYYKTGFDKGPNDKGLIVLGLQCLWDTKHLKLHEEELRALSEAH
;
A
#
# COMPACT_ATOMS: atom_id res chain seq x y z
N MET A 1 11.96 -47.93 -14.26
CA MET A 1 13.25 -47.40 -14.75
C MET A 1 13.75 -46.39 -13.75
N ARG A 2 14.88 -46.62 -13.09
CA ARG A 2 15.53 -45.65 -12.18
C ARG A 2 16.51 -44.84 -13.01
N PHE A 3 16.30 -43.56 -13.16
CA PHE A 3 17.23 -42.64 -13.86
C PHE A 3 18.29 -42.13 -12.85
N PRO A 4 19.48 -42.77 -12.73
CA PRO A 4 20.49 -42.35 -11.76
C PRO A 4 21.01 -40.94 -11.98
N TRP A 5 21.08 -40.50 -13.23
CA TRP A 5 21.49 -39.13 -13.60
C TRP A 5 20.52 -38.07 -13.06
N LEU A 6 19.21 -38.30 -13.15
CA LEU A 6 18.19 -37.37 -12.64
C LEU A 6 18.28 -37.24 -11.12
N ARG A 7 18.52 -38.35 -10.41
CA ARG A 7 18.70 -38.35 -8.96
C ARG A 7 19.96 -37.58 -8.54
N ASN A 8 21.05 -37.74 -9.27
CA ASN A 8 22.31 -37.01 -8.99
C ASN A 8 22.17 -35.51 -9.29
N THR A 9 21.57 -35.15 -10.42
CA THR A 9 21.29 -33.75 -10.78
C THR A 9 20.38 -33.06 -9.74
N LEU A 10 19.30 -33.72 -9.32
CA LEU A 10 18.41 -33.22 -8.28
C LEU A 10 19.12 -33.08 -6.93
N LYS A 11 19.98 -34.04 -6.55
CA LYS A 11 20.75 -33.97 -5.31
C LYS A 11 21.76 -32.82 -5.34
N THR A 12 22.49 -32.63 -6.43
CA THR A 12 23.44 -31.54 -6.62
C THR A 12 22.70 -30.18 -6.62
N GLY A 13 21.60 -30.09 -7.33
CA GLY A 13 20.75 -28.88 -7.33
C GLY A 13 20.24 -28.55 -5.92
N TRP A 14 19.80 -29.56 -5.17
CA TRP A 14 19.34 -29.38 -3.79
C TRP A 14 20.44 -28.89 -2.84
N GLU A 15 21.66 -29.41 -2.95
CA GLU A 15 22.79 -28.92 -2.15
C GLU A 15 23.17 -27.48 -2.53
N GLN A 16 23.08 -27.10 -3.81
CA GLN A 16 23.27 -25.72 -4.25
C GLN A 16 22.20 -24.78 -3.68
N VAL A 17 20.95 -25.20 -3.69
CA VAL A 17 19.84 -24.44 -3.09
C VAL A 17 20.06 -24.27 -1.58
N LYS A 18 20.39 -25.37 -0.88
CA LYS A 18 20.71 -25.27 0.55
C LYS A 18 21.85 -24.31 0.82
N HIS A 19 22.95 -24.40 0.06
CA HIS A 19 24.08 -23.48 0.19
C HIS A 19 23.67 -22.04 -0.01
N TYR A 20 22.83 -21.77 -1.04
CA TYR A 20 22.34 -20.42 -1.33
C TYR A 20 21.60 -19.81 -0.13
N PHE A 21 20.68 -20.53 0.46
CA PHE A 21 19.83 -20.00 1.54
C PHE A 21 20.47 -20.04 2.93
N SER A 22 21.42 -20.94 3.18
CA SER A 22 22.03 -21.12 4.51
C SER A 22 23.36 -20.41 4.67
N VAL A 23 24.20 -20.41 3.63
CA VAL A 23 25.60 -19.94 3.70
C VAL A 23 25.75 -18.56 3.09
N ARG A 24 25.16 -18.32 1.91
CA ARG A 24 25.26 -17.03 1.23
C ARG A 24 24.52 -15.95 2.06
N PRO A 25 25.19 -14.80 2.34
CA PRO A 25 24.53 -13.69 3.04
C PRO A 25 23.22 -13.26 2.35
N ALA A 26 22.15 -13.14 3.11
CA ALA A 26 20.82 -12.77 2.62
C ALA A 26 20.74 -11.24 2.35
N THR A 27 21.57 -10.78 1.40
CA THR A 27 21.59 -9.38 0.92
C THR A 27 20.43 -9.10 -0.01
N PHE A 28 20.19 -7.84 -0.35
CA PHE A 28 19.18 -7.44 -1.32
C PHE A 28 19.37 -8.14 -2.67
N ALA A 29 20.61 -8.17 -3.19
CA ALA A 29 20.91 -8.86 -4.45
C ALA A 29 20.61 -10.37 -4.39
N ALA A 30 20.89 -11.01 -3.25
CA ALA A 30 20.57 -12.42 -3.07
C ALA A 30 19.05 -12.66 -2.96
N ALA A 31 18.31 -11.72 -2.39
CA ALA A 31 16.86 -11.86 -2.18
C ALA A 31 16.01 -11.38 -3.37
N PHE A 32 16.55 -10.55 -4.25
CA PHE A 32 15.82 -9.88 -5.32
C PHE A 32 15.00 -10.84 -6.17
N TRP A 33 15.65 -11.73 -6.91
CA TRP A 33 14.93 -12.68 -7.76
C TRP A 33 14.10 -13.71 -7.00
N PRO A 34 14.57 -14.33 -5.89
CA PRO A 34 13.75 -15.24 -5.11
C PRO A 34 12.43 -14.63 -4.62
N MET A 35 12.46 -13.39 -4.13
CA MET A 35 11.25 -12.75 -3.61
C MET A 35 10.29 -12.32 -4.72
N ILE A 36 10.80 -11.81 -5.86
CA ILE A 36 9.95 -11.51 -7.03
C ILE A 36 9.34 -12.79 -7.58
N THR A 37 10.12 -13.85 -7.74
CA THR A 37 9.62 -15.15 -8.23
C THR A 37 8.54 -15.70 -7.29
N LEU A 38 8.77 -15.64 -5.97
CA LEU A 38 7.78 -16.06 -4.99
C LEU A 38 6.48 -15.26 -5.10
N SER A 39 6.58 -13.93 -5.20
CA SER A 39 5.44 -13.04 -5.39
C SER A 39 4.66 -13.41 -6.67
N VAL A 40 5.35 -13.55 -7.80
CA VAL A 40 4.70 -13.94 -9.06
C VAL A 40 4.03 -15.31 -8.96
N LEU A 41 4.70 -16.32 -8.40
CA LEU A 41 4.15 -17.68 -8.30
C LEU A 41 2.90 -17.75 -7.43
N LEU A 42 2.84 -16.97 -6.34
CA LEU A 42 1.68 -16.93 -5.46
C LEU A 42 0.43 -16.36 -6.15
N TYR A 43 0.63 -15.41 -7.07
CA TYR A 43 -0.45 -14.62 -7.65
C TYR A 43 -0.61 -14.82 -9.17
N ILE A 44 0.11 -15.77 -9.78
CA ILE A 44 0.09 -15.98 -11.24
C ILE A 44 -1.28 -16.34 -11.81
N ARG A 45 -2.16 -16.92 -11.00
CA ARG A 45 -3.47 -17.44 -11.46
C ARG A 45 -4.42 -16.36 -11.96
N TYR A 46 -4.30 -15.13 -11.49
CA TYR A 46 -5.15 -14.04 -11.96
C TYR A 46 -4.52 -13.21 -13.08
N LEU A 47 -3.21 -13.34 -13.36
CA LEU A 47 -2.52 -12.56 -14.40
C LEU A 47 -3.18 -12.64 -15.81
N PRO A 48 -3.80 -13.75 -16.24
CA PRO A 48 -4.47 -13.81 -17.53
C PRO A 48 -5.75 -12.98 -17.61
N THR A 49 -6.15 -12.28 -16.53
CA THR A 49 -7.34 -11.44 -16.56
C THR A 49 -7.19 -10.24 -17.50
N THR A 50 -8.28 -9.88 -18.14
CA THR A 50 -8.40 -8.65 -18.94
C THR A 50 -9.37 -7.66 -18.32
N ASN A 51 -10.05 -8.05 -17.23
CA ASN A 51 -11.06 -7.24 -16.56
C ASN A 51 -10.44 -6.39 -15.47
N TYR A 52 -10.97 -5.19 -15.33
CA TYR A 52 -10.74 -4.34 -14.17
C TYR A 52 -11.86 -4.55 -13.15
N ILE A 53 -11.51 -4.66 -11.88
CA ILE A 53 -12.41 -5.07 -10.81
C ILE A 53 -12.63 -3.90 -9.86
N PHE A 54 -13.88 -3.61 -9.52
CA PHE A 54 -14.27 -2.64 -8.49
C PHE A 54 -13.60 -1.27 -8.68
N ASP A 55 -12.89 -0.74 -7.68
CA ASP A 55 -12.20 0.56 -7.71
C ASP A 55 -11.25 0.74 -8.91
N GLU A 56 -10.83 -0.34 -9.56
CA GLU A 56 -9.90 -0.29 -10.70
C GLU A 56 -10.54 0.31 -11.94
N GLN A 57 -11.85 0.13 -12.11
CA GLN A 57 -12.58 0.69 -13.25
C GLN A 57 -12.53 2.22 -13.21
N GLU A 58 -12.73 2.80 -12.04
CA GLU A 58 -12.65 4.25 -11.85
C GLU A 58 -11.20 4.75 -11.89
N ALA A 59 -10.27 4.04 -11.22
CA ALA A 59 -8.88 4.45 -11.12
C ALA A 59 -8.12 4.41 -12.45
N LEU A 60 -8.52 3.53 -13.40
CA LEU A 60 -7.83 3.36 -14.68
C LEU A 60 -8.74 3.69 -15.87
N LEU A 61 -9.91 3.05 -16.01
CA LEU A 61 -10.78 3.26 -17.16
C LEU A 61 -11.47 4.62 -17.11
N GLY A 62 -11.97 5.00 -15.95
CA GLY A 62 -12.59 6.29 -15.69
C GLY A 62 -11.60 7.44 -15.48
N ASN A 63 -10.30 7.17 -15.37
CA ASN A 63 -9.29 8.16 -15.02
C ASN A 63 -8.95 9.07 -16.21
N PRO A 64 -9.36 10.34 -16.20
CA PRO A 64 -9.13 11.24 -17.32
C PRO A 64 -7.65 11.54 -17.56
N TYR A 65 -6.82 11.59 -16.53
CA TYR A 65 -5.38 11.80 -16.69
C TYR A 65 -4.70 10.66 -17.47
N LEU A 66 -5.16 9.42 -17.31
CA LEU A 66 -4.59 8.27 -18.03
C LEU A 66 -5.11 8.17 -19.47
N ASN A 67 -6.38 8.50 -19.70
CA ASN A 67 -7.07 8.17 -20.93
C ASN A 67 -7.16 9.33 -21.93
N GLN A 68 -6.99 10.58 -21.50
CA GLN A 68 -7.02 11.72 -22.40
C GLN A 68 -5.61 12.07 -22.90
N PRO A 69 -5.40 12.17 -24.21
CA PRO A 69 -4.10 12.45 -24.82
C PRO A 69 -3.59 13.89 -24.54
N THR A 70 -4.49 14.77 -24.13
CA THR A 70 -4.17 16.18 -23.80
C THR A 70 -3.30 16.33 -22.55
N PHE A 71 -3.36 15.36 -21.63
CA PHE A 71 -2.57 15.39 -20.42
C PHE A 71 -1.13 14.95 -20.64
N LYS A 72 -0.20 15.69 -20.08
CA LYS A 72 1.23 15.37 -20.05
C LYS A 72 1.58 14.54 -18.80
N TYR A 73 2.72 13.88 -18.82
CA TYR A 73 3.21 13.04 -17.74
C TYR A 73 3.21 13.76 -16.37
N GLY A 74 3.67 15.02 -16.33
CA GLY A 74 3.73 15.82 -15.10
C GLY A 74 2.39 16.23 -14.51
N ASP A 75 1.31 16.15 -15.28
CA ASP A 75 -0.02 16.60 -14.84
C ASP A 75 -0.60 15.74 -13.70
N ALA A 76 -0.01 14.57 -13.43
CA ALA A 76 -0.34 13.74 -12.27
C ALA A 76 -0.29 14.51 -10.94
N ILE A 77 0.56 15.54 -10.87
CA ILE A 77 0.77 16.32 -9.64
C ILE A 77 -0.43 17.22 -9.33
N TYR A 78 -1.22 17.56 -10.34
CA TYR A 78 -2.42 18.40 -10.21
C TYR A 78 -3.70 17.60 -10.13
N ARG A 79 -3.60 16.28 -10.06
CA ARG A 79 -4.73 15.38 -10.08
C ARG A 79 -4.71 14.49 -8.84
N ASP A 80 -5.90 14.09 -8.43
CA ASP A 80 -6.02 13.08 -7.39
C ASP A 80 -5.70 11.67 -7.92
N PHE A 81 -5.86 10.69 -7.05
CA PHE A 81 -5.64 9.28 -7.40
C PHE A 81 -6.54 8.79 -8.55
N TRP A 82 -7.73 9.35 -8.69
CA TRP A 82 -8.73 9.05 -9.73
C TRP A 82 -8.56 9.88 -11.00
N GLY A 83 -7.53 10.70 -11.05
CA GLY A 83 -7.28 11.63 -12.16
C GLY A 83 -8.18 12.86 -12.18
N LEU A 84 -8.96 13.07 -11.13
CA LEU A 84 -9.88 14.20 -11.00
C LEU A 84 -9.16 15.49 -10.57
N PRO A 85 -9.66 16.67 -10.95
CA PRO A 85 -9.18 17.93 -10.44
C PRO A 85 -9.57 18.12 -8.97
N ALA A 86 -8.92 19.06 -8.29
CA ALA A 86 -9.10 19.30 -6.87
C ALA A 86 -10.54 19.58 -6.43
N ASN A 87 -11.30 20.31 -7.27
CA ASN A 87 -12.71 20.65 -7.00
C ASN A 87 -13.70 19.49 -7.12
N ALA A 88 -13.30 18.39 -7.76
CA ALA A 88 -14.10 17.19 -7.92
C ALA A 88 -13.56 16.01 -7.11
N SER A 89 -12.48 16.21 -6.33
CA SER A 89 -11.79 15.15 -5.60
C SER A 89 -12.28 15.02 -4.17
N ILE A 90 -12.28 13.78 -3.67
CA ILE A 90 -12.44 13.48 -2.24
C ILE A 90 -11.17 13.67 -1.43
N GLY A 91 -10.10 14.22 -2.03
CA GLY A 91 -8.85 14.55 -1.35
C GLY A 91 -7.79 13.45 -1.31
N SER A 92 -7.88 12.43 -2.15
CA SER A 92 -6.88 11.35 -2.26
C SER A 92 -5.69 11.78 -3.15
N TYR A 93 -4.71 12.45 -2.58
CA TYR A 93 -3.56 13.00 -3.31
C TYR A 93 -2.40 12.02 -3.42
N ARG A 94 -2.30 11.26 -4.52
CA ARG A 94 -1.33 10.17 -4.75
C ARG A 94 -0.75 10.22 -6.17
N PRO A 95 0.13 11.16 -6.48
CA PRO A 95 0.66 11.31 -7.84
C PRO A 95 1.53 10.13 -8.31
N VAL A 96 2.25 9.43 -7.43
CA VAL A 96 3.20 8.37 -7.82
C VAL A 96 2.52 7.17 -8.51
N PRO A 97 1.40 6.61 -8.02
CA PRO A 97 0.65 5.59 -8.76
C PRO A 97 0.23 6.05 -10.17
N ASN A 98 -0.30 7.26 -10.29
CA ASN A 98 -0.68 7.82 -11.58
C ASN A 98 0.51 7.96 -12.54
N LEU A 99 1.65 8.46 -12.04
CA LEU A 99 2.89 8.54 -12.81
C LEU A 99 3.34 7.16 -13.29
N LEU A 100 3.24 6.14 -12.45
CA LEU A 100 3.61 4.77 -12.81
C LEU A 100 2.70 4.22 -13.91
N TRP A 101 1.39 4.36 -13.76
CA TRP A 101 0.42 3.89 -14.76
C TRP A 101 0.56 4.63 -16.09
N ARG A 102 0.69 5.95 -16.06
CA ARG A 102 0.93 6.74 -17.27
C ARG A 102 2.25 6.37 -17.95
N GLY A 103 3.32 6.18 -17.15
CA GLY A 103 4.62 5.75 -17.66
C GLY A 103 4.56 4.40 -18.38
N LEU A 104 3.72 3.48 -17.92
CA LEU A 104 3.52 2.19 -18.55
C LEU A 104 2.82 2.34 -19.93
N ILE A 105 1.80 3.20 -20.01
CA ILE A 105 1.09 3.50 -21.27
C ILE A 105 2.05 4.15 -22.27
N GLU A 106 2.80 5.18 -21.84
CA GLU A 106 3.80 5.86 -22.70
C GLU A 106 4.93 4.92 -23.14
N PHE A 107 5.33 3.97 -22.29
CA PHE A 107 6.27 2.93 -22.68
C PHE A 107 5.72 2.08 -23.83
N GLY A 108 4.44 1.72 -23.78
CA GLY A 108 3.76 1.02 -24.87
C GLY A 108 3.75 1.84 -26.15
N GLU A 109 3.41 3.13 -26.08
CA GLU A 109 3.37 4.04 -27.24
C GLU A 109 4.75 4.20 -27.89
N ARG A 110 5.79 4.39 -27.10
CA ARG A 110 7.19 4.49 -27.59
C ARG A 110 7.69 3.17 -28.16
N GLY A 111 7.37 2.06 -27.49
CA GLY A 111 7.71 0.72 -27.99
C GLY A 111 7.05 0.43 -29.33
N GLN A 112 5.79 0.81 -29.51
CA GLN A 112 5.08 0.68 -30.78
C GLN A 112 5.74 1.53 -31.88
N ALA A 113 6.09 2.78 -31.57
CA ALA A 113 6.79 3.64 -32.51
C ALA A 113 8.14 3.06 -32.93
N LEU A 114 8.88 2.42 -32.02
CA LEU A 114 10.12 1.71 -32.36
C LEU A 114 9.87 0.51 -33.26
N ILE A 115 8.82 -0.27 -33.02
CA ILE A 115 8.39 -1.38 -33.87
C ILE A 115 8.02 -0.85 -35.27
N ASP A 116 7.24 0.23 -35.33
CA ASP A 116 6.76 0.81 -36.57
C ASP A 116 7.89 1.38 -37.43
N ASN A 117 8.88 1.94 -36.82
CA ASN A 117 10.02 2.55 -37.52
C ASN A 117 11.13 1.55 -37.91
N ASN A 118 11.31 0.46 -37.14
CA ASN A 118 12.47 -0.42 -37.32
C ASN A 118 12.11 -1.81 -37.87
N ILE A 119 10.84 -2.26 -37.77
CA ILE A 119 10.46 -3.56 -38.29
C ILE A 119 9.98 -3.43 -39.77
N PRO A 120 10.55 -4.19 -40.72
CA PRO A 120 10.14 -4.17 -42.10
C PRO A 120 8.64 -4.47 -42.28
N ALA A 121 7.99 -3.75 -43.22
CA ALA A 121 6.57 -3.91 -43.48
C ALA A 121 6.15 -5.36 -43.82
N ALA A 122 7.01 -6.08 -44.56
CA ALA A 122 6.79 -7.49 -44.89
C ALA A 122 6.64 -8.39 -43.63
N TRP A 123 7.41 -8.14 -42.58
CA TRP A 123 7.32 -8.89 -41.33
C TRP A 123 6.05 -8.57 -40.58
N LYS A 124 5.61 -7.31 -40.59
CA LYS A 124 4.33 -6.90 -39.98
C LYS A 124 3.14 -7.57 -40.68
N VAL A 125 3.16 -7.63 -42.00
CA VAL A 125 2.13 -8.31 -42.77
C VAL A 125 2.15 -9.82 -42.51
N SER A 126 3.33 -10.45 -42.43
CA SER A 126 3.45 -11.87 -42.10
C SER A 126 2.93 -12.17 -40.71
N TYR A 127 3.22 -11.31 -39.73
CA TYR A 127 2.69 -11.43 -38.38
C TYR A 127 1.16 -11.26 -38.33
N ALA A 128 0.63 -10.25 -39.04
CA ALA A 128 -0.81 -10.03 -39.11
C ALA A 128 -1.54 -11.23 -39.72
N ASN A 129 -1.01 -11.80 -40.84
CA ASN A 129 -1.56 -13.00 -41.46
C ASN A 129 -1.51 -14.23 -40.51
N LEU A 130 -0.41 -14.42 -39.81
CA LEU A 130 -0.29 -15.49 -38.83
C LEU A 130 -1.28 -15.29 -37.66
N HIS A 131 -1.41 -14.06 -37.18
CA HIS A 131 -2.37 -13.72 -36.13
C HIS A 131 -3.80 -14.00 -36.55
N GLU A 132 -4.19 -13.57 -37.78
CA GLU A 132 -5.52 -13.81 -38.36
C GLU A 132 -5.80 -15.33 -38.50
N SER A 133 -4.80 -16.11 -38.91
CA SER A 133 -4.95 -17.57 -39.03
C SER A 133 -5.15 -18.26 -37.68
N MET A 134 -4.55 -17.71 -36.63
CA MET A 134 -4.65 -18.26 -35.26
C MET A 134 -5.85 -17.71 -34.48
N ASN A 135 -6.29 -16.49 -34.78
CA ASN A 135 -7.34 -15.76 -34.09
C ASN A 135 -8.28 -15.05 -35.08
N PRO A 136 -9.08 -15.80 -35.84
CA PRO A 136 -9.93 -15.24 -36.91
C PRO A 136 -10.85 -14.12 -36.40
N GLY A 137 -10.85 -12.99 -37.11
CA GLY A 137 -11.70 -11.83 -36.78
C GLY A 137 -11.26 -11.01 -35.55
N ARG A 138 -10.11 -11.31 -34.96
CA ARG A 138 -9.55 -10.48 -33.89
C ARG A 138 -8.47 -9.55 -34.42
N PRO A 139 -8.56 -8.23 -34.20
CA PRO A 139 -7.51 -7.30 -34.61
C PRO A 139 -6.19 -7.60 -33.92
N VAL A 140 -5.08 -7.33 -34.58
CA VAL A 140 -3.76 -7.36 -34.01
C VAL A 140 -3.67 -6.24 -32.94
N GLU A 141 -3.46 -6.61 -31.70
CA GLU A 141 -3.32 -5.64 -30.61
C GLU A 141 -1.97 -4.93 -30.70
N THR A 142 -1.99 -3.63 -30.54
CA THR A 142 -0.77 -2.81 -30.45
C THR A 142 -0.17 -2.87 -29.04
N LEU A 143 1.09 -2.47 -28.86
CA LEU A 143 1.69 -2.39 -27.52
C LEU A 143 0.93 -1.43 -26.59
N PRO A 144 0.46 -0.23 -27.04
CA PRO A 144 -0.40 0.60 -26.21
C PRO A 144 -1.68 -0.10 -25.75
N ASP A 145 -2.32 -0.87 -26.64
CA ASP A 145 -3.53 -1.63 -26.29
C ASP A 145 -3.23 -2.69 -25.23
N LEU A 146 -2.09 -3.36 -25.34
CA LEU A 146 -1.62 -4.33 -24.34
C LEU A 146 -1.32 -3.67 -23.00
N MET A 147 -0.71 -2.48 -22.99
CA MET A 147 -0.37 -1.75 -21.76
C MET A 147 -1.60 -1.16 -21.06
N LYS A 148 -2.71 -0.97 -21.76
CA LYS A 148 -4.00 -0.54 -21.18
C LYS A 148 -4.81 -1.70 -20.58
N LYS A 149 -4.38 -2.95 -20.77
CA LYS A 149 -5.01 -4.10 -20.10
C LYS A 149 -4.64 -4.17 -18.64
N SER A 150 -5.41 -4.91 -17.85
CA SER A 150 -5.20 -5.05 -16.42
C SER A 150 -3.92 -5.84 -16.07
N TRP A 151 -3.55 -6.85 -16.88
CA TRP A 151 -2.43 -7.74 -16.55
C TRP A 151 -1.06 -7.06 -16.39
N PRO A 152 -0.67 -6.01 -17.17
CA PRO A 152 0.60 -5.34 -16.94
C PRO A 152 0.60 -4.56 -15.62
N GLN A 153 -0.55 -3.97 -15.26
CA GLN A 153 -0.72 -3.25 -14.01
C GLN A 153 -0.59 -4.20 -12.82
N HIS A 154 -1.23 -5.36 -12.89
CA HIS A 154 -1.08 -6.41 -11.89
C HIS A 154 0.38 -6.88 -11.75
N LEU A 155 1.08 -7.07 -12.89
CA LEU A 155 2.48 -7.48 -12.87
C LEU A 155 3.38 -6.47 -12.13
N PHE A 156 3.09 -5.17 -12.25
CA PHE A 156 3.79 -4.14 -11.48
C PHE A 156 3.59 -4.29 -9.98
N ASN A 157 2.35 -4.57 -9.54
CA ASN A 157 2.07 -4.82 -8.11
C ASN A 157 2.91 -5.99 -7.59
N LEU A 158 2.93 -7.11 -8.33
CA LEU A 158 3.70 -8.29 -7.96
C LEU A 158 5.21 -8.01 -7.91
N PHE A 159 5.71 -7.27 -8.88
CA PHE A 159 7.11 -6.90 -8.96
C PHE A 159 7.53 -6.05 -7.76
N PHE A 160 6.80 -4.99 -7.46
CA PHE A 160 7.10 -4.12 -6.32
C PHE A 160 6.86 -4.81 -4.97
N HIS A 161 5.87 -5.70 -4.87
CA HIS A 161 5.70 -6.51 -3.67
C HIS A 161 6.89 -7.46 -3.45
N GLY A 162 7.41 -8.08 -4.50
CA GLY A 162 8.64 -8.87 -4.46
C GLY A 162 9.87 -8.04 -4.07
N ILE A 163 10.01 -6.82 -4.59
CA ILE A 163 11.05 -5.87 -4.18
C ILE A 163 10.95 -5.55 -2.68
N ASN A 164 9.74 -5.27 -2.18
CA ASN A 164 9.51 -5.04 -0.76
C ASN A 164 9.94 -6.25 0.08
N GLY A 165 9.62 -7.46 -0.37
CA GLY A 165 10.09 -8.70 0.25
C GLY A 165 11.62 -8.79 0.27
N ALA A 166 12.30 -8.46 -0.83
CA ALA A 166 13.77 -8.50 -0.93
C ALA A 166 14.44 -7.45 -0.02
N LEU A 167 13.89 -6.23 0.05
CA LEU A 167 14.34 -5.20 0.99
C LEU A 167 14.16 -5.65 2.44
N PHE A 168 13.03 -6.30 2.72
CA PHE A 168 12.74 -6.79 4.07
C PHE A 168 13.70 -7.92 4.48
N VAL A 169 14.00 -8.87 3.58
CA VAL A 169 15.07 -9.89 3.77
C VAL A 169 16.41 -9.21 4.09
N ALA A 170 16.82 -8.26 3.26
CA ALA A 170 18.11 -7.58 3.41
C ALA A 170 18.19 -6.81 4.74
N MET A 171 17.11 -6.12 5.13
CA MET A 171 17.03 -5.37 6.37
C MET A 171 17.06 -6.30 7.59
N ALA A 172 16.28 -7.39 7.56
CA ALA A 172 16.28 -8.40 8.62
C ALA A 172 17.64 -9.09 8.76
N TYR A 173 18.34 -9.37 7.64
CA TYR A 173 19.70 -9.87 7.67
C TYR A 173 20.66 -8.87 8.28
N ARG A 174 20.55 -7.60 7.90
CA ARG A 174 21.43 -6.56 8.43
C ARG A 174 21.29 -6.37 9.93
N LEU A 175 20.08 -6.52 10.46
CA LEU A 175 19.80 -6.42 11.90
C LEU A 175 20.22 -7.67 12.67
N SER A 176 19.92 -8.86 12.15
CA SER A 176 20.09 -10.12 12.87
C SER A 176 21.41 -10.83 12.60
N ARG A 177 22.04 -10.58 11.44
CA ARG A 177 23.18 -11.36 10.89
C ARG A 177 22.89 -12.85 10.72
N ARG A 178 21.61 -13.22 10.66
CA ARG A 178 21.16 -14.62 10.54
C ARG A 178 20.31 -14.80 9.30
N ASN A 179 20.76 -15.66 8.39
CA ASN A 179 20.02 -15.98 7.17
C ASN A 179 18.62 -16.51 7.49
N LEU A 180 18.50 -17.39 8.50
CA LEU A 180 17.18 -17.94 8.90
C LEU A 180 16.17 -16.86 9.23
N VAL A 181 16.54 -15.88 10.07
CA VAL A 181 15.63 -14.76 10.43
C VAL A 181 15.28 -13.94 9.21
N ALA A 182 16.29 -13.64 8.37
CA ALA A 182 16.11 -12.84 7.17
C ALA A 182 15.12 -13.49 6.17
N TRP A 183 15.36 -14.74 5.84
CA TRP A 183 14.49 -15.47 4.92
C TRP A 183 13.09 -15.70 5.49
N LEU A 184 12.98 -16.03 6.78
CA LEU A 184 11.67 -16.14 7.43
C LEU A 184 10.90 -14.81 7.41
N ALA A 185 11.56 -13.67 7.67
CA ALA A 185 10.91 -12.37 7.64
C ALA A 185 10.37 -12.04 6.25
N GLY A 186 11.21 -12.13 5.22
CA GLY A 186 10.79 -11.81 3.85
C GLY A 186 9.77 -12.79 3.28
N THR A 187 9.94 -14.09 3.49
CA THR A 187 8.97 -15.08 3.02
C THR A 187 7.63 -14.94 3.73
N THR A 188 7.61 -14.74 5.05
CA THR A 188 6.38 -14.50 5.81
C THR A 188 5.65 -13.25 5.30
N PHE A 189 6.40 -12.19 4.98
CA PHE A 189 5.81 -10.97 4.44
C PHE A 189 5.20 -11.20 3.05
N VAL A 190 5.96 -11.81 2.12
CA VAL A 190 5.48 -12.04 0.74
C VAL A 190 4.32 -13.05 0.69
N THR A 191 4.30 -14.03 1.61
CA THR A 191 3.23 -15.04 1.66
C THR A 191 2.03 -14.61 2.50
N ALA A 192 2.08 -13.47 3.20
CA ALA A 192 1.00 -13.04 4.09
C ALA A 192 -0.32 -12.85 3.33
N ALA A 193 -1.26 -13.78 3.51
CA ALA A 193 -2.47 -13.86 2.71
C ALA A 193 -3.40 -12.65 2.85
N ILE A 194 -3.37 -11.95 3.98
CA ILE A 194 -4.12 -10.71 4.18
C ILE A 194 -3.69 -9.59 3.21
N LEU A 195 -2.50 -9.68 2.62
CA LEU A 195 -2.01 -8.71 1.65
C LEU A 195 -2.56 -8.94 0.24
N THR A 196 -3.36 -10.00 0.02
CA THR A 196 -3.88 -10.35 -1.30
C THR A 196 -4.67 -9.20 -1.93
N GLU A 197 -5.49 -8.47 -1.17
CA GLU A 197 -6.21 -7.30 -1.68
C GLU A 197 -5.26 -6.21 -2.20
N ALA A 198 -4.22 -5.87 -1.44
CA ALA A 198 -3.25 -4.85 -1.85
C ALA A 198 -2.37 -5.28 -3.02
N VAL A 199 -2.09 -6.58 -3.15
CA VAL A 199 -1.17 -7.12 -4.16
C VAL A 199 -1.91 -7.51 -5.44
N SER A 200 -3.10 -8.10 -5.33
CA SER A 200 -3.91 -8.54 -6.46
C SER A 200 -4.76 -7.42 -7.05
N GLY A 201 -5.24 -6.46 -6.25
CA GLY A 201 -5.94 -5.28 -6.76
C GLY A 201 -4.97 -4.28 -7.38
N VAL A 202 -5.25 -3.79 -8.60
CA VAL A 202 -4.39 -2.80 -9.27
C VAL A 202 -4.26 -1.52 -8.44
N VAL A 203 -5.34 -1.04 -7.85
CA VAL A 203 -5.35 0.15 -6.98
C VAL A 203 -4.49 -0.01 -5.72
N GLY A 204 -4.21 -1.24 -5.32
CA GLY A 204 -3.34 -1.59 -4.20
C GLY A 204 -1.87 -1.24 -4.43
N ILE A 205 -1.46 -0.87 -5.65
CA ILE A 205 -0.12 -0.33 -5.94
C ILE A 205 0.23 0.84 -5.02
N ALA A 206 -0.76 1.64 -4.61
CA ALA A 206 -0.56 2.73 -3.67
C ALA A 206 -0.05 2.23 -2.31
N ASP A 207 -0.62 1.14 -1.79
CA ASP A 207 -0.19 0.50 -0.53
C ASP A 207 1.19 -0.14 -0.69
N VAL A 208 1.44 -0.81 -1.82
CA VAL A 208 2.70 -1.47 -2.13
C VAL A 208 3.85 -0.45 -2.24
N LEU A 209 3.65 0.65 -2.96
CA LEU A 209 4.65 1.74 -3.09
C LEU A 209 4.81 2.53 -1.78
N GLY A 210 3.71 2.72 -1.04
CA GLY A 210 3.78 3.30 0.31
C GLY A 210 4.64 2.44 1.23
N GLY A 211 4.47 1.11 1.21
CA GLY A 211 5.30 0.15 1.92
C GLY A 211 6.76 0.15 1.45
N LEU A 212 7.01 0.35 0.15
CA LEU A 212 8.35 0.58 -0.39
C LEU A 212 9.00 1.80 0.25
N GLY A 213 8.28 2.93 0.32
CA GLY A 213 8.75 4.13 1.00
C GLY A 213 9.12 3.88 2.46
N ALA A 214 8.28 3.14 3.19
CA ALA A 214 8.53 2.76 4.58
C ALA A 214 9.80 1.89 4.74
N LEU A 215 9.97 0.88 3.90
CA LEU A 215 11.16 0.02 3.91
C LEU A 215 12.43 0.77 3.53
N LEU A 216 12.36 1.68 2.56
CA LEU A 216 13.47 2.55 2.19
C LEU A 216 13.82 3.52 3.32
N ALA A 217 12.83 4.05 4.06
CA ALA A 217 13.06 4.89 5.24
C ALA A 217 13.80 4.12 6.34
N LEU A 218 13.42 2.85 6.60
CA LEU A 218 14.17 1.98 7.51
C LEU A 218 15.59 1.67 6.99
N ALA A 219 15.73 1.41 5.69
CA ALA A 219 17.04 1.19 5.05
C ALA A 219 17.95 2.42 5.17
N ALA A 220 17.38 3.62 5.04
CA ALA A 220 18.08 4.89 5.18
C ALA A 220 18.78 5.05 6.53
N LEU A 221 18.28 4.42 7.61
CA LEU A 221 18.91 4.40 8.93
C LEU A 221 20.29 3.71 8.91
N SER A 222 20.56 2.89 7.89
CA SER A 222 21.86 2.24 7.70
C SER A 222 22.92 3.18 7.13
N THR A 223 22.55 4.34 6.62
CA THR A 223 23.45 5.30 5.99
C THR A 223 24.28 6.07 7.03
N ARG A 224 25.26 6.83 6.56
CA ARG A 224 26.03 7.72 7.43
C ARG A 224 25.14 8.85 7.97
N ALA A 225 25.45 9.36 9.16
CA ALA A 225 24.62 10.35 9.85
C ALA A 225 24.31 11.60 8.99
N TYR A 226 25.26 12.08 8.19
CA TYR A 226 25.06 13.25 7.33
C TYR A 226 24.24 12.98 6.06
N VAL A 227 24.18 11.74 5.60
CA VAL A 227 23.35 11.31 4.44
C VAL A 227 21.91 10.95 4.88
N MET A 228 21.78 10.46 6.10
CA MET A 228 20.55 9.87 6.63
C MET A 228 19.33 10.80 6.52
N PRO A 229 19.36 12.10 6.90
CA PRO A 229 18.17 12.96 6.80
C PRO A 229 17.68 13.10 5.35
N PHE A 230 18.59 13.19 4.37
CA PHE A 230 18.23 13.27 2.94
C PHE A 230 17.61 11.96 2.45
N ALA A 231 18.20 10.84 2.84
CA ALA A 231 17.69 9.52 2.47
C ALA A 231 16.31 9.24 3.10
N VAL A 232 16.12 9.60 4.38
CA VAL A 232 14.83 9.49 5.06
C VAL A 232 13.80 10.41 4.44
N PHE A 233 14.18 11.66 4.15
CA PHE A 233 13.31 12.63 3.48
C PHE A 233 12.73 12.07 2.19
N SER A 234 13.59 11.61 1.28
CA SER A 234 13.13 11.14 -0.03
C SER A 234 12.33 9.83 0.06
N ALA A 235 12.71 8.93 0.97
CA ALA A 235 11.98 7.69 1.19
C ALA A 235 10.56 7.94 1.77
N VAL A 236 10.45 8.82 2.76
CA VAL A 236 9.16 9.18 3.36
C VAL A 236 8.30 9.96 2.37
N LEU A 237 8.91 10.87 1.59
CA LEU A 237 8.18 11.63 0.56
C LEU A 237 7.65 10.71 -0.54
N LEU A 238 8.43 9.72 -1.00
CA LEU A 238 7.96 8.68 -1.92
C LEU A 238 6.76 7.94 -1.35
N GLY A 239 6.85 7.56 -0.07
CA GLY A 239 5.74 6.90 0.63
C GLY A 239 4.48 7.75 0.65
N LEU A 240 4.58 9.01 1.06
CA LEU A 240 3.45 9.95 1.16
C LEU A 240 2.80 10.25 -0.20
N PHE A 241 3.59 10.42 -1.26
CA PHE A 241 3.07 10.58 -2.61
C PHE A 241 2.47 9.31 -3.22
N SER A 242 2.71 8.16 -2.60
CA SER A 242 2.11 6.89 -2.98
C SER A 242 0.84 6.59 -2.19
N LYS A 243 0.88 6.83 -0.86
CA LYS A 243 -0.23 6.57 0.06
C LYS A 243 -0.12 7.46 1.29
N GLU A 244 -1.19 8.15 1.64
CA GLU A 244 -1.23 9.04 2.81
C GLU A 244 -0.90 8.31 4.13
N SER A 245 -1.18 7.00 4.20
CA SER A 245 -0.84 6.15 5.35
C SER A 245 0.65 6.12 5.68
N ALA A 246 1.53 6.46 4.73
CA ALA A 246 2.97 6.58 4.97
C ALA A 246 3.34 7.69 5.96
N ILE A 247 2.37 8.53 6.38
CA ILE A 247 2.53 9.48 7.49
C ILE A 247 3.04 8.80 8.76
N VAL A 248 2.72 7.53 8.96
CA VAL A 248 3.21 6.73 10.11
C VAL A 248 4.74 6.62 10.15
N CYS A 249 5.41 6.79 9.00
CA CYS A 249 6.88 6.79 8.95
C CYS A 249 7.48 8.01 9.67
N VAL A 250 6.72 9.09 9.86
CA VAL A 250 7.21 10.30 10.55
C VAL A 250 7.55 9.99 12.02
N PRO A 251 6.67 9.41 12.84
CA PRO A 251 7.01 8.98 14.20
C PRO A 251 7.80 7.67 14.24
N LEU A 252 7.56 6.73 13.32
CA LEU A 252 8.18 5.40 13.40
C LEU A 252 9.67 5.39 13.02
N THR A 253 10.10 6.25 12.08
CA THR A 253 11.50 6.29 11.66
C THR A 253 12.46 6.73 12.77
N PRO A 254 12.19 7.81 13.55
CA PRO A 254 13.03 8.16 14.70
C PRO A 254 12.98 7.11 15.82
N VAL A 255 11.82 6.49 16.07
CA VAL A 255 11.71 5.37 17.01
C VAL A 255 12.58 4.18 16.55
N ALA A 256 12.54 3.84 15.27
CA ALA A 256 13.40 2.81 14.71
C ALA A 256 14.90 3.18 14.82
N ALA A 257 15.27 4.44 14.57
CA ALA A 257 16.63 4.91 14.76
C ALA A 257 17.09 4.77 16.23
N LEU A 258 16.22 5.12 17.17
CA LEU A 258 16.51 4.99 18.61
C LEU A 258 16.73 3.52 19.01
N LEU A 259 15.88 2.62 18.54
CA LEU A 259 15.94 1.18 18.85
C LEU A 259 17.09 0.46 18.17
N LEU A 260 17.36 0.77 16.88
CA LEU A 260 18.22 -0.06 16.02
C LEU A 260 19.62 0.51 15.79
N SER A 261 19.94 1.76 16.19
CA SER A 261 21.22 2.39 15.86
C SER A 261 22.45 1.60 16.31
N HIS A 262 22.37 0.91 17.46
CA HIS A 262 23.47 0.09 17.96
C HIS A 262 23.70 -1.19 17.13
N LEU A 263 22.66 -1.70 16.47
CA LEU A 263 22.76 -2.85 15.56
C LEU A 263 23.28 -2.42 14.20
N LEU A 264 22.83 -1.27 13.72
CA LEU A 264 23.20 -0.73 12.40
C LEU A 264 24.59 -0.07 12.41
N HIS A 265 24.98 0.53 13.53
CA HIS A 265 26.22 1.28 13.72
C HIS A 265 26.89 0.95 15.07
N PRO A 266 27.41 -0.26 15.26
CA PRO A 266 27.94 -0.71 16.57
C PRO A 266 29.10 0.16 17.06
N ASP A 267 29.95 0.68 16.16
CA ASP A 267 31.12 1.50 16.54
C ASP A 267 30.73 2.91 17.04
N LYS A 268 29.64 3.48 16.50
CA LYS A 268 29.14 4.83 16.83
C LYS A 268 27.61 4.86 16.76
N PRO A 269 26.93 4.30 17.74
CA PRO A 269 25.47 4.19 17.69
C PRO A 269 24.77 5.55 17.73
N ALA A 270 25.28 6.52 18.50
CA ALA A 270 24.77 7.92 18.58
C ALA A 270 23.24 8.00 18.45
N ARG A 271 22.51 7.19 19.22
CA ARG A 271 21.06 6.92 19.08
C ARG A 271 20.22 8.19 19.00
N LEU A 272 20.42 9.12 19.96
CA LEU A 272 19.65 10.36 20.03
C LEU A 272 19.92 11.27 18.82
N VAL A 273 21.20 11.36 18.39
CA VAL A 273 21.57 12.16 17.21
C VAL A 273 20.94 11.55 15.96
N ARG A 274 20.98 10.23 15.79
CA ARG A 274 20.38 9.57 14.65
C ARG A 274 18.86 9.64 14.67
N ALA A 275 18.24 9.50 15.83
CA ALA A 275 16.79 9.70 15.97
C ALA A 275 16.39 11.16 15.61
N GLY A 276 17.15 12.14 16.10
CA GLY A 276 16.92 13.55 15.76
C GLY A 276 17.09 13.82 14.25
N LEU A 277 18.17 13.33 13.63
CA LEU A 277 18.39 13.51 12.19
C LEU A 277 17.34 12.80 11.33
N SER A 278 16.89 11.62 11.73
CA SER A 278 15.81 10.91 11.04
C SER A 278 14.47 11.62 11.21
N LEU A 279 14.20 12.17 12.39
CA LEU A 279 13.01 13.01 12.62
C LEU A 279 13.02 14.26 11.74
N VAL A 280 14.16 14.94 11.64
CA VAL A 280 14.29 16.12 10.75
C VAL A 280 13.99 15.71 9.31
N GLY A 281 14.58 14.63 8.79
CA GLY A 281 14.31 14.17 7.43
C GLY A 281 12.85 13.82 7.21
N ALA A 282 12.24 13.06 8.12
CA ALA A 282 10.84 12.64 8.02
C ALA A 282 9.84 13.81 8.17
N ALA A 283 10.09 14.71 9.12
CA ALA A 283 9.26 15.89 9.35
C ALA A 283 9.32 16.87 8.14
N LEU A 284 10.50 17.09 7.59
CA LEU A 284 10.65 17.92 6.39
C LEU A 284 9.93 17.29 5.19
N ALA A 285 9.99 15.97 5.01
CA ALA A 285 9.25 15.27 3.97
C ALA A 285 7.73 15.49 4.13
N PHE A 286 7.25 15.38 5.36
CA PHE A 286 5.84 15.61 5.66
C PHE A 286 5.41 17.07 5.42
N ILE A 287 6.19 18.04 5.89
CA ILE A 287 5.93 19.46 5.67
C ILE A 287 5.89 19.77 4.16
N VAL A 288 6.89 19.28 3.42
CA VAL A 288 6.94 19.48 1.95
C VAL A 288 5.73 18.84 1.29
N TYR A 289 5.35 17.62 1.68
CA TYR A 289 4.15 16.97 1.15
C TYR A 289 2.89 17.83 1.39
N VAL A 290 2.70 18.34 2.59
CA VAL A 290 1.54 19.18 2.94
C VAL A 290 1.55 20.50 2.15
N GLU A 291 2.71 21.17 2.05
CA GLU A 291 2.82 22.41 1.30
C GLU A 291 2.58 22.21 -0.22
N LEU A 292 3.08 21.12 -0.78
CA LEU A 292 2.83 20.78 -2.18
C LEU A 292 1.37 20.42 -2.41
N ARG A 293 0.76 19.66 -1.47
CA ARG A 293 -0.66 19.35 -1.50
C ARG A 293 -1.51 20.62 -1.50
N LYS A 294 -1.24 21.58 -0.62
CA LYS A 294 -1.94 22.88 -0.58
C LYS A 294 -1.77 23.69 -1.86
N ARG A 295 -0.58 23.68 -2.43
CA ARG A 295 -0.23 24.47 -3.61
C ARG A 295 -0.81 23.89 -4.89
N TRP A 296 -0.65 22.61 -5.10
CA TRP A 296 -0.98 21.95 -6.36
C TRP A 296 -2.33 21.26 -6.35
N PHE A 297 -2.80 20.91 -5.16
CA PHE A 297 -4.05 20.21 -4.98
C PHE A 297 -4.85 20.82 -3.83
N PRO A 298 -5.25 22.09 -3.92
CA PRO A 298 -6.05 22.73 -2.90
C PRO A 298 -7.47 22.17 -2.95
N SER A 299 -7.82 21.25 -2.06
CA SER A 299 -9.20 20.83 -1.90
C SER A 299 -10.02 21.96 -1.27
N SER A 300 -11.24 22.17 -1.74
CA SER A 300 -12.20 23.03 -1.04
C SER A 300 -12.50 22.40 0.32
N LEU A 301 -12.19 23.12 1.40
CA LEU A 301 -12.63 22.72 2.72
C LEU A 301 -14.15 22.98 2.81
N PRO A 302 -14.96 22.02 3.26
CA PRO A 302 -16.37 22.26 3.47
C PRO A 302 -16.59 23.33 4.52
N SER A 303 -17.70 24.06 4.37
CA SER A 303 -18.17 25.04 5.34
C SER A 303 -18.21 24.50 6.77
N GLU A 304 -18.59 23.23 6.94
CA GLU A 304 -18.65 22.54 8.23
C GLU A 304 -17.30 22.44 8.97
N LEU A 305 -16.18 22.42 8.25
CA LEU A 305 -14.85 22.52 8.86
C LEU A 305 -14.42 23.97 9.09
N ALA A 306 -15.00 24.92 8.37
CA ALA A 306 -14.75 26.35 8.52
C ALA A 306 -15.63 26.97 9.63
N GLU A 307 -16.87 26.46 9.83
CA GLU A 307 -17.79 26.88 10.88
C GLU A 307 -17.38 26.28 12.23
N GLY A 308 -17.19 27.00 13.24
CA GLY A 308 -16.72 26.61 14.57
C GLY A 308 -17.13 25.21 15.06
N LEU A 309 -16.47 24.72 16.11
CA LEU A 309 -16.86 23.45 16.75
C LEU A 309 -18.21 23.61 17.46
N GLU A 310 -19.02 22.57 17.43
CA GLU A 310 -20.23 22.50 18.24
C GLU A 310 -19.90 22.72 19.74
N PRO A 311 -20.74 23.43 20.48
CA PRO A 311 -20.57 23.57 21.92
C PRO A 311 -20.51 22.21 22.60
N GLY A 312 -19.46 21.93 23.37
CA GLY A 312 -19.24 20.67 24.06
C GLY A 312 -18.30 19.67 23.37
N SER A 313 -17.69 20.03 22.21
CA SER A 313 -16.67 19.19 21.57
C SER A 313 -15.41 19.04 22.46
N SER A 314 -14.82 17.83 22.43
CA SER A 314 -13.62 17.55 23.22
C SER A 314 -12.39 18.28 22.64
N ALA A 315 -11.39 18.55 23.51
CA ALA A 315 -10.10 19.11 23.07
C ALA A 315 -9.44 18.25 21.96
N ALA A 316 -9.60 16.93 22.02
CA ALA A 316 -9.09 16.04 20.97
C ALA A 316 -9.77 16.27 19.62
N SER A 317 -11.06 16.51 19.61
CA SER A 317 -11.82 16.84 18.38
C SER A 317 -11.37 18.18 17.81
N HIS A 318 -11.06 19.15 18.66
CA HIS A 318 -10.54 20.46 18.24
C HIS A 318 -9.17 20.31 17.56
N TYR A 319 -8.21 19.64 18.19
CA TYR A 319 -6.88 19.42 17.60
C TYR A 319 -6.93 18.60 16.33
N MET A 320 -7.81 17.59 16.26
CA MET A 320 -7.98 16.79 15.04
C MET A 320 -8.51 17.64 13.89
N ARG A 321 -9.48 18.51 14.18
CA ARG A 321 -10.00 19.45 13.19
C ARG A 321 -8.93 20.41 12.69
N GLU A 322 -8.19 21.05 13.58
CA GLU A 322 -7.07 21.93 13.23
C GLU A 322 -6.05 21.19 12.35
N PHE A 323 -5.76 19.94 12.68
CA PHE A 323 -4.89 19.09 11.87
C PHE A 323 -5.47 18.84 10.48
N MET A 324 -6.77 18.50 10.34
CA MET A 324 -7.42 18.24 9.06
C MET A 324 -7.49 19.51 8.20
N VAL A 325 -7.77 20.67 8.80
CA VAL A 325 -7.73 21.98 8.12
C VAL A 325 -6.32 22.26 7.62
N TRP A 326 -5.32 22.09 8.49
CA TRP A 326 -3.93 22.29 8.09
C TRP A 326 -3.48 21.32 7.01
N PHE A 327 -3.92 20.06 7.07
CA PHE A 327 -3.61 19.02 6.09
C PHE A 327 -4.37 19.18 4.76
N HIS A 328 -5.33 20.11 4.68
CA HIS A 328 -6.20 20.29 3.51
C HIS A 328 -6.92 19.02 3.08
N GLN A 329 -7.42 18.26 4.05
CA GLN A 329 -8.21 17.06 3.78
C GLN A 329 -9.69 17.42 3.70
N ALA A 330 -10.29 17.23 2.53
CA ALA A 330 -11.75 17.25 2.43
C ALA A 330 -12.35 16.16 3.35
N PRO A 331 -13.52 16.39 3.95
CA PRO A 331 -14.19 15.35 4.69
C PRO A 331 -14.39 14.13 3.80
N LEU A 332 -14.03 12.99 4.34
CA LEU A 332 -14.30 11.73 3.67
C LEU A 332 -15.82 11.48 3.67
N PRO A 333 -16.35 10.89 2.59
CA PRO A 333 -17.77 10.55 2.52
C PRO A 333 -18.19 9.73 3.74
N LYS A 334 -19.24 10.18 4.41
CA LYS A 334 -19.85 9.48 5.53
C LYS A 334 -20.98 8.63 4.96
N ASP A 335 -20.74 7.35 4.84
CA ASP A 335 -21.73 6.38 4.37
C ASP A 335 -21.89 5.28 5.42
N ARG A 336 -23.05 5.23 6.03
CA ARG A 336 -23.41 4.24 7.04
C ARG A 336 -23.31 2.80 6.54
N LEU A 337 -23.57 2.57 5.26
CA LEU A 337 -23.47 1.23 4.69
C LEU A 337 -22.01 0.76 4.64
N ASN A 338 -21.11 1.61 4.16
CA ASN A 338 -19.69 1.27 4.04
C ASN A 338 -18.97 1.34 5.40
N ASN A 339 -19.38 2.25 6.29
CA ASN A 339 -18.80 2.40 7.63
C ASN A 339 -19.87 2.69 8.69
N PRO A 340 -20.45 1.68 9.32
CA PRO A 340 -21.47 1.86 10.36
C PRO A 340 -21.02 2.65 11.59
N LEU A 341 -19.69 2.81 11.79
CA LEU A 341 -19.15 3.59 12.92
C LEU A 341 -19.33 5.10 12.75
N VAL A 342 -19.81 5.56 11.59
CA VAL A 342 -20.06 6.99 11.30
C VAL A 342 -21.11 7.56 12.25
N ASP A 343 -22.19 6.82 12.51
CA ASP A 343 -23.29 7.25 13.36
C ASP A 343 -23.11 6.84 14.84
N ALA A 344 -22.05 6.09 15.15
CA ALA A 344 -21.80 5.64 16.52
C ALA A 344 -21.24 6.78 17.40
N PRO A 345 -21.74 6.92 18.66
CA PRO A 345 -21.14 7.78 19.66
C PRO A 345 -19.63 7.50 19.80
N PRO A 346 -18.80 8.50 20.20
CA PRO A 346 -17.35 8.34 20.22
C PRO A 346 -16.82 7.16 21.04
N ASP A 347 -17.46 6.82 22.13
CA ASP A 347 -17.12 5.68 23.00
C ASP A 347 -17.43 4.34 22.32
N LEU A 348 -18.64 4.19 21.76
CA LEU A 348 -19.04 3.02 20.99
C LEU A 348 -18.21 2.89 19.70
N ARG A 349 -17.85 4.01 19.08
CA ARG A 349 -16.94 4.02 17.92
C ARG A 349 -15.59 3.42 18.28
N VAL A 350 -15.01 3.78 19.42
CA VAL A 350 -13.73 3.18 19.89
C VAL A 350 -13.88 1.69 20.15
N ALA A 351 -14.98 1.25 20.75
CA ALA A 351 -15.24 -0.17 20.96
C ALA A 351 -15.36 -0.95 19.66
N GLY A 352 -16.06 -0.39 18.66
CA GLY A 352 -16.14 -0.95 17.31
C GLY A 352 -14.80 -0.99 16.59
N ALA A 353 -14.00 0.06 16.72
CA ALA A 353 -12.65 0.12 16.19
C ALA A 353 -11.73 -0.97 16.79
N CYS A 354 -11.81 -1.19 18.10
CA CYS A 354 -11.09 -2.27 18.77
C CYS A 354 -11.50 -3.66 18.25
N ARG A 355 -12.80 -3.91 18.05
CA ARG A 355 -13.29 -5.14 17.42
C ARG A 355 -12.71 -5.34 16.02
N VAL A 356 -12.80 -4.33 15.17
CA VAL A 356 -12.27 -4.38 13.80
C VAL A 356 -10.76 -4.67 13.81
N TYR A 357 -10.02 -4.04 14.71
CA TYR A 357 -8.58 -4.30 14.88
C TYR A 357 -8.30 -5.74 15.29
N ALA A 358 -9.03 -6.27 16.29
CA ALA A 358 -8.87 -7.66 16.74
C ALA A 358 -9.11 -8.68 15.62
N ARG A 359 -10.20 -8.48 14.86
CA ARG A 359 -10.55 -9.32 13.70
C ARG A 359 -9.47 -9.24 12.61
N GLY A 360 -8.99 -8.04 12.29
CA GLY A 360 -7.94 -7.86 11.29
C GLY A 360 -6.61 -8.47 11.71
N LEU A 361 -6.15 -8.25 12.95
CA LEU A 361 -4.91 -8.86 13.46
C LEU A 361 -5.00 -10.39 13.52
N SER A 362 -6.17 -10.94 13.86
CA SER A 362 -6.40 -12.37 13.81
C SER A 362 -6.24 -12.93 12.39
N GLN A 363 -6.69 -12.20 11.36
CA GLN A 363 -6.52 -12.59 9.95
C GLN A 363 -5.07 -12.46 9.46
N VAL A 364 -4.23 -11.61 10.06
CA VAL A 364 -2.79 -11.58 9.74
C VAL A 364 -2.15 -12.93 10.08
N VAL A 365 -2.53 -13.52 11.21
CA VAL A 365 -1.97 -14.79 11.69
C VAL A 365 -2.71 -15.98 11.12
N PHE A 366 -4.04 -15.93 11.11
CA PHE A 366 -4.94 -16.99 10.65
C PHE A 366 -5.92 -16.46 9.59
N PRO A 367 -5.50 -16.31 8.34
CA PRO A 367 -6.33 -15.78 7.24
C PRO A 367 -7.37 -16.80 6.76
N TRP A 368 -8.23 -17.25 7.67
CA TRP A 368 -9.24 -18.26 7.35
C TRP A 368 -10.29 -17.76 6.38
N THR A 369 -10.77 -16.54 6.62
CA THR A 369 -11.75 -15.88 5.78
C THR A 369 -11.18 -14.54 5.34
N LEU A 370 -10.99 -14.35 4.04
CA LEU A 370 -10.56 -13.10 3.42
C LEU A 370 -11.66 -12.63 2.47
N SER A 371 -11.87 -11.30 2.39
CA SER A 371 -12.96 -10.70 1.63
C SER A 371 -12.57 -9.33 1.07
N GLY A 372 -13.10 -9.01 -0.10
CA GLY A 372 -12.93 -7.67 -0.70
C GLY A 372 -13.82 -6.59 -0.09
N ASP A 373 -14.78 -6.94 0.78
CA ASP A 373 -15.69 -5.99 1.43
C ASP A 373 -16.13 -6.52 2.81
N TYR A 374 -16.42 -5.59 3.74
CA TYR A 374 -16.90 -5.88 5.09
C TYR A 374 -18.02 -4.92 5.52
N SER A 375 -18.74 -4.34 4.58
CA SER A 375 -19.77 -3.34 4.82
C SER A 375 -20.98 -3.86 5.63
N TYR A 376 -21.83 -2.95 6.04
CA TYR A 376 -23.04 -3.23 6.82
C TYR A 376 -23.97 -4.26 6.13
N PRO A 377 -24.59 -5.15 6.91
CA PRO A 377 -24.50 -5.34 8.37
C PRO A 377 -23.41 -6.35 8.82
N GLN A 378 -22.44 -6.69 7.97
CA GLN A 378 -21.34 -7.61 8.33
C GLN A 378 -20.50 -7.12 9.51
N GLU A 379 -20.20 -5.81 9.54
CA GLU A 379 -19.55 -5.14 10.67
C GLU A 379 -20.48 -4.07 11.24
N PRO A 380 -21.46 -4.42 12.09
CA PRO A 380 -22.45 -3.45 12.60
C PRO A 380 -21.82 -2.47 13.59
N ALA A 381 -22.45 -1.31 13.82
CA ALA A 381 -22.08 -0.47 14.94
C ALA A 381 -22.35 -1.21 16.27
N PRO A 382 -21.45 -1.13 17.28
CA PRO A 382 -21.69 -1.76 18.57
C PRO A 382 -22.77 -1.01 19.34
N THR A 383 -23.55 -1.75 20.13
CA THR A 383 -24.56 -1.21 21.04
C THR A 383 -24.04 -1.07 22.47
N GLU A 384 -22.95 -1.73 22.78
CA GLU A 384 -22.32 -1.74 24.11
C GLU A 384 -20.84 -1.35 24.01
N LEU A 385 -20.31 -0.75 25.06
CA LEU A 385 -18.90 -0.35 25.16
C LEU A 385 -17.99 -1.56 25.42
N ILE A 386 -18.43 -2.46 26.30
CA ILE A 386 -17.66 -3.60 26.79
C ILE A 386 -18.29 -4.90 26.33
N PHE A 387 -17.65 -5.55 25.41
CA PHE A 387 -17.97 -6.89 24.93
C PHE A 387 -16.65 -7.64 24.60
N PRO A 388 -16.65 -8.98 24.50
CA PRO A 388 -15.42 -9.78 24.44
C PRO A 388 -14.43 -9.33 23.36
N GLU A 389 -14.92 -9.01 22.16
CA GLU A 389 -14.06 -8.60 21.04
C GLU A 389 -13.51 -7.16 21.20
N SER A 390 -14.27 -6.24 21.84
CA SER A 390 -13.77 -4.89 22.14
C SER A 390 -12.63 -4.94 23.16
N VAL A 391 -12.80 -5.74 24.22
CA VAL A 391 -11.77 -5.96 25.25
C VAL A 391 -10.53 -6.62 24.67
N LEU A 392 -10.71 -7.66 23.84
CA LEU A 392 -9.61 -8.33 23.15
C LEU A 392 -8.85 -7.35 22.23
N GLY A 393 -9.57 -6.54 21.46
CA GLY A 393 -8.97 -5.54 20.58
C GLY A 393 -8.20 -4.47 21.34
N TRP A 394 -8.72 -4.03 22.47
CA TRP A 394 -8.02 -3.11 23.35
C TRP A 394 -6.70 -3.71 23.85
N PHE A 395 -6.72 -4.96 24.31
CA PHE A 395 -5.50 -5.66 24.71
C PHE A 395 -4.53 -5.85 23.53
N MET A 396 -5.03 -6.15 22.34
CA MET A 396 -4.20 -6.29 21.13
C MET A 396 -3.60 -4.96 20.63
N MET A 397 -4.18 -3.82 20.98
CA MET A 397 -3.61 -2.49 20.70
C MET A 397 -2.62 -2.03 21.76
N VAL A 398 -3.00 -2.10 23.02
CA VAL A 398 -2.20 -1.53 24.13
C VAL A 398 -1.11 -2.50 24.59
N GLY A 399 -1.43 -3.80 24.65
CA GLY A 399 -0.50 -4.83 25.11
C GLY A 399 0.82 -4.86 24.35
N PRO A 400 0.84 -4.84 23.02
CA PRO A 400 2.07 -4.79 22.24
C PRO A 400 2.94 -3.55 22.56
N LEU A 401 2.32 -2.39 22.81
CA LEU A 401 3.07 -1.17 23.17
C LEU A 401 3.72 -1.30 24.56
N GLY A 402 2.99 -1.83 25.54
CA GLY A 402 3.53 -2.12 26.87
C GLY A 402 4.65 -3.15 26.83
N LEU A 403 4.46 -4.22 26.06
CA LEU A 403 5.48 -5.23 25.85
C LEU A 403 6.72 -4.65 25.14
N ALA A 404 6.53 -3.84 24.11
CA ALA A 404 7.62 -3.17 23.40
C ALA A 404 8.45 -2.29 24.31
N LEU A 405 7.80 -1.51 25.19
CA LEU A 405 8.49 -0.70 26.20
C LEU A 405 9.31 -1.58 27.16
N GLY A 406 8.73 -2.67 27.65
CA GLY A 406 9.42 -3.64 28.50
C GLY A 406 10.64 -4.26 27.81
N LEU A 407 10.51 -4.69 26.54
CA LEU A 407 11.60 -5.24 25.75
C LEU A 407 12.70 -4.20 25.50
N PHE A 408 12.33 -2.96 25.25
CA PHE A 408 13.28 -1.86 25.06
C PHE A 408 14.08 -1.59 26.35
N VAL A 409 13.40 -1.50 27.50
CA VAL A 409 14.08 -1.32 28.80
C VAL A 409 15.01 -2.49 29.10
N LEU A 410 14.60 -3.72 28.81
CA LEU A 410 15.45 -4.90 28.96
C LEU A 410 16.68 -4.85 28.03
N ALA A 411 16.49 -4.42 26.78
CA ALA A 411 17.59 -4.25 25.82
C ALA A 411 18.60 -3.21 26.33
N LEU A 412 18.13 -2.07 26.84
CA LEU A 412 18.99 -1.04 27.44
C LEU A 412 19.74 -1.55 28.68
N LYS A 413 19.05 -2.26 29.58
CA LYS A 413 19.69 -2.84 30.79
C LYS A 413 20.78 -3.85 30.41
N ARG A 414 20.54 -4.72 29.46
CA ARG A 414 21.53 -5.68 28.98
C ARG A 414 22.74 -4.98 28.34
N GLU A 415 22.49 -4.00 27.48
CA GLU A 415 23.57 -3.22 26.85
C GLU A 415 24.39 -2.46 27.91
N TRP A 416 23.75 -1.88 28.95
CA TRP A 416 24.41 -1.22 30.05
C TRP A 416 25.31 -2.18 30.85
N LYS A 417 24.82 -3.39 31.12
CA LYS A 417 25.56 -4.41 31.90
C LYS A 417 26.78 -4.95 31.16
N HIS A 418 26.76 -4.95 29.83
CA HIS A 418 27.85 -5.43 28.99
C HIS A 418 28.80 -4.31 28.51
N ARG A 419 28.56 -3.06 28.90
CA ARG A 419 29.52 -1.98 28.66
C ARG A 419 30.68 -2.18 29.61
N GLU A 420 31.86 -2.49 29.04
CA GLU A 420 33.11 -2.22 29.77
C GLU A 420 33.12 -0.77 30.22
N PRO A 421 33.70 -0.46 31.40
CA PRO A 421 33.71 0.90 31.95
C PRO A 421 34.25 1.85 30.87
N LEU A 422 33.37 2.62 30.25
CA LEU A 422 33.76 3.65 29.31
C LEU A 422 34.68 4.60 30.02
N ARG A 423 35.92 4.71 29.57
CA ARG A 423 36.76 5.86 29.89
C ARG A 423 35.92 7.11 29.66
N PRO A 424 35.84 8.04 30.60
CA PRO A 424 34.99 9.20 30.45
C PRO A 424 35.39 9.97 29.21
N HIS A 425 34.67 9.76 28.12
CA HIS A 425 34.75 10.63 26.95
C HIS A 425 34.03 11.92 27.36
N VAL A 426 34.87 12.93 27.63
CA VAL A 426 34.42 14.31 27.88
C VAL A 426 33.34 14.66 26.82
N VAL A 427 32.15 14.95 27.33
CA VAL A 427 31.04 15.47 26.52
C VAL A 427 31.46 16.86 26.06
N HIS A 428 32.00 16.97 24.84
CA HIS A 428 32.31 18.25 24.26
C HIS A 428 31.01 18.95 23.81
N PRO A 429 30.83 20.23 24.16
CA PRO A 429 29.71 21.02 23.71
C PRO A 429 29.68 21.10 22.19
N PHE A 430 28.49 21.23 21.62
CA PHE A 430 28.10 21.11 20.22
C PHE A 430 29.02 21.82 19.18
N GLY A 431 29.75 22.85 19.57
CA GLY A 431 30.62 23.62 18.66
C GLY A 431 32.01 23.04 18.38
N VAL A 432 32.51 22.16 19.24
CA VAL A 432 33.88 21.60 19.11
C VAL A 432 33.87 20.36 18.20
N GLY A 433 32.74 19.66 18.09
CA GLY A 433 32.60 18.47 17.25
C GLY A 433 32.73 18.75 15.74
N LEU A 434 32.22 19.88 15.27
CA LEU A 434 32.35 20.30 13.87
C LEU A 434 33.78 20.65 13.47
N ALA A 435 34.52 21.39 14.31
CA ALA A 435 35.92 21.75 14.05
C ALA A 435 36.86 20.53 14.04
N GLN A 436 36.62 19.57 14.95
CA GLN A 436 37.37 18.30 14.96
C GLN A 436 37.07 17.38 13.77
N TRP A 437 35.89 17.53 13.18
CA TRP A 437 35.49 16.75 11.99
C TRP A 437 36.32 17.16 10.77
N PHE A 438 36.67 18.46 10.64
CA PHE A 438 37.53 18.96 9.56
C PHE A 438 39.03 18.77 9.80
N THR A 439 39.48 18.60 11.03
CA THR A 439 40.91 18.62 11.38
C THR A 439 41.50 17.26 11.76
N LYS A 440 40.71 16.23 12.09
CA LYS A 440 41.21 14.91 12.46
C LYS A 440 41.44 14.04 11.23
N LYS A 441 42.70 13.94 10.79
CA LYS A 441 43.23 12.77 10.08
C LYS A 441 42.91 11.52 10.91
N SER A 442 41.92 10.74 10.46
CA SER A 442 41.35 9.64 11.26
C SER A 442 42.37 8.51 11.44
N ARG A 443 42.52 8.04 12.67
CA ARG A 443 43.15 6.77 13.02
C ARG A 443 42.38 5.53 12.50
N HIS A 444 41.56 5.66 11.47
CA HIS A 444 40.80 4.59 10.83
C HIS A 444 41.66 3.75 9.85
N SER A 445 42.99 3.87 9.91
CA SER A 445 43.91 3.33 8.89
C SER A 445 44.07 1.81 8.86
N GLN A 446 43.59 1.06 9.83
CA GLN A 446 43.80 -0.40 9.85
C GLN A 446 42.65 -1.23 9.29
N ILE A 447 41.42 -0.76 9.36
CA ILE A 447 40.26 -1.47 8.77
C ILE A 447 39.98 -0.99 7.34
N GLU A 448 40.30 0.27 7.01
CA GLU A 448 40.22 0.82 5.65
C GLU A 448 41.23 0.25 4.66
N LYS A 449 42.32 -0.35 5.14
CA LYS A 449 43.40 -0.91 4.28
C LYS A 449 42.99 -2.18 3.51
N GLN A 450 41.85 -2.77 3.76
CA GLN A 450 41.37 -3.97 3.06
C GLN A 450 40.18 -3.74 2.10
N THR A 451 39.62 -2.54 2.02
CA THR A 451 38.60 -2.22 1.02
C THR A 451 39.29 -1.72 -0.26
N PRO A 452 39.03 -2.33 -1.42
CA PRO A 452 39.59 -1.82 -2.66
C PRO A 452 39.16 -0.37 -2.89
N VAL A 453 40.08 0.47 -3.37
CA VAL A 453 39.87 1.91 -3.60
C VAL A 453 38.59 2.19 -4.41
N ILE A 454 38.30 1.34 -5.39
CA ILE A 454 37.11 1.36 -6.24
C ILE A 454 35.82 1.32 -5.38
N ALA A 455 35.74 0.44 -4.39
CA ALA A 455 34.56 0.31 -3.53
C ALA A 455 34.34 1.54 -2.62
N LEU A 456 35.38 2.29 -2.32
CA LEU A 456 35.29 3.52 -1.55
C LEU A 456 34.74 4.66 -2.43
N TRP A 457 35.15 4.75 -3.68
CA TRP A 457 34.67 5.73 -4.64
C TRP A 457 33.21 5.50 -5.03
N GLU A 458 32.81 4.26 -5.31
CA GLU A 458 31.42 3.90 -5.57
C GLU A 458 30.52 4.37 -4.42
N ARG A 459 30.91 4.07 -3.19
CA ARG A 459 30.15 4.51 -2.01
C ARG A 459 30.04 6.02 -1.89
N ARG A 460 31.09 6.75 -2.17
CA ARG A 460 31.09 8.23 -2.17
C ARG A 460 30.21 8.79 -3.27
N LEU A 461 30.25 8.20 -4.46
CA LEU A 461 29.38 8.56 -5.58
C LEU A 461 27.91 8.39 -5.20
N PHE A 462 27.53 7.28 -4.58
CA PHE A 462 26.17 7.06 -4.12
C PHE A 462 25.74 8.06 -3.02
N GLU A 463 26.63 8.35 -2.06
CA GLU A 463 26.33 9.34 -1.01
C GLU A 463 26.11 10.75 -1.62
N VAL A 464 26.94 11.13 -2.56
CA VAL A 464 26.82 12.39 -3.31
C VAL A 464 25.51 12.39 -4.12
N ALA A 465 25.20 11.32 -4.84
CA ALA A 465 23.97 11.20 -5.62
C ALA A 465 22.70 11.31 -4.76
N VAL A 466 22.69 10.71 -3.57
CA VAL A 466 21.56 10.84 -2.63
C VAL A 466 21.37 12.29 -2.19
N ILE A 467 22.45 12.97 -1.80
CA ILE A 467 22.38 14.36 -1.33
C ILE A 467 21.96 15.29 -2.47
N PHE A 468 22.64 15.23 -3.61
CA PHE A 468 22.33 16.09 -4.75
C PHE A 468 20.98 15.76 -5.37
N GLY A 469 20.63 14.49 -5.52
CA GLY A 469 19.32 14.07 -6.02
C GLY A 469 18.18 14.56 -5.16
N THR A 470 18.33 14.50 -3.83
CA THR A 470 17.34 15.02 -2.88
C THR A 470 17.24 16.55 -2.95
N ALA A 471 18.37 17.23 -2.95
CA ALA A 471 18.40 18.69 -3.04
C ALA A 471 17.80 19.18 -4.36
N TRP A 472 18.12 18.50 -5.46
CA TRP A 472 17.56 18.82 -6.78
C TRP A 472 16.06 18.53 -6.86
N LEU A 473 15.59 17.40 -6.31
CA LEU A 473 14.17 17.10 -6.20
C LEU A 473 13.44 18.20 -5.40
N ALA A 474 13.97 18.57 -4.23
CA ALA A 474 13.41 19.62 -3.40
C ALA A 474 13.38 20.98 -4.13
N TYR A 475 14.46 21.31 -4.87
CA TYR A 475 14.52 22.51 -5.70
C TYR A 475 13.45 22.49 -6.80
N LYS A 476 13.35 21.42 -7.55
CA LYS A 476 12.34 21.25 -8.62
C LYS A 476 10.93 21.33 -8.06
N LEU A 477 10.64 20.64 -6.98
CA LEU A 477 9.34 20.68 -6.31
C LEU A 477 8.98 22.06 -5.81
N ASN A 478 9.96 22.89 -5.42
CA ASN A 478 9.72 24.25 -4.94
C ASN A 478 9.63 25.30 -6.06
N THR A 479 10.22 25.04 -7.22
CA THR A 479 10.19 25.93 -8.39
C THR A 479 8.98 25.71 -9.29
N VAL A 480 8.13 24.75 -8.96
CA VAL A 480 6.87 24.54 -9.67
C VAL A 480 5.92 25.70 -9.36
N GLY A 481 5.46 26.26 -10.42
CA GLY A 481 4.83 27.55 -10.57
C GLY A 481 3.73 27.99 -9.60
N PRO A 482 3.36 29.26 -9.73
CA PRO A 482 2.58 29.94 -8.73
C PRO A 482 1.14 29.46 -8.66
N SER A 483 0.52 29.79 -7.53
CA SER A 483 -0.86 29.58 -7.14
C SER A 483 -1.96 30.07 -8.12
N GLU A 484 -1.61 30.59 -9.28
CA GLU A 484 -2.59 30.93 -10.34
C GLU A 484 -3.31 29.72 -10.96
N MET A 485 -2.81 28.51 -10.69
CA MET A 485 -3.50 27.27 -11.02
C MET A 485 -4.85 27.09 -10.33
N ASN A 486 -5.18 27.88 -9.33
CA ASN A 486 -6.46 27.81 -8.61
C ASN A 486 -7.60 28.54 -9.33
N LYS A 487 -7.33 29.25 -10.40
CA LYS A 487 -8.34 29.95 -11.16
C LYS A 487 -8.72 29.12 -12.39
N ASP A 488 -9.87 28.51 -12.31
CA ASP A 488 -10.60 27.85 -13.39
C ASP A 488 -9.85 26.71 -14.11
N PHE A 489 -10.05 25.50 -13.62
CA PHE A 489 -9.65 24.26 -14.27
C PHE A 489 -10.31 24.02 -15.66
N GLY A 490 -11.05 25.00 -16.19
CA GLY A 490 -11.76 24.85 -17.45
C GLY A 490 -10.90 25.04 -18.69
N ASP A 491 -10.17 26.15 -18.84
CA ASP A 491 -9.73 26.57 -20.16
C ASP A 491 -8.34 27.23 -20.28
N LYS A 492 -7.49 27.25 -19.25
CA LYS A 492 -6.13 27.79 -19.41
C LYS A 492 -5.11 26.67 -19.49
N GLU A 493 -4.35 26.66 -20.58
CA GLU A 493 -3.12 25.87 -20.69
C GLU A 493 -2.25 26.14 -19.47
N LEU A 494 -2.25 25.21 -18.53
CA LEU A 494 -1.25 25.14 -17.48
C LEU A 494 0.13 25.19 -18.14
N ASP A 495 1.03 26.03 -17.63
CA ASP A 495 2.42 26.01 -18.08
C ASP A 495 3.03 24.67 -17.63
N ARG A 496 2.91 23.70 -18.55
CA ARG A 496 3.18 22.27 -18.34
C ARG A 496 4.66 21.95 -18.25
N ASN A 497 5.52 22.98 -18.28
CA ASN A 497 6.97 22.81 -18.40
C ASN A 497 7.71 22.76 -17.07
N ILE A 498 7.01 22.75 -15.96
CA ILE A 498 7.61 23.14 -14.68
C ILE A 498 8.31 21.98 -13.97
N LEU A 499 7.76 20.78 -13.91
CA LEU A 499 8.38 19.61 -13.25
C LEU A 499 9.00 18.62 -14.21
N PHE A 500 8.33 18.40 -15.32
CA PHE A 500 8.73 17.47 -16.35
C PHE A 500 8.55 18.11 -17.71
N PRO A 501 9.55 18.88 -18.18
CA PRO A 501 9.47 19.53 -19.49
C PRO A 501 9.19 18.52 -20.58
N SER A 502 8.29 18.88 -21.49
CA SER A 502 7.78 17.99 -22.56
C SER A 502 8.82 17.52 -23.57
N HIS A 503 10.03 18.05 -23.52
CA HIS A 503 11.10 17.74 -24.48
C HIS A 503 12.06 16.66 -24.01
N ALA A 504 11.80 16.01 -22.89
CA ALA A 504 12.87 15.41 -22.15
C ALA A 504 12.77 13.90 -21.99
N VAL A 505 12.98 13.14 -23.07
CA VAL A 505 13.61 11.81 -22.95
C VAL A 505 14.89 11.94 -22.08
N ASN A 506 15.65 13.01 -22.28
CA ASN A 506 16.85 13.29 -21.49
C ASN A 506 16.52 13.61 -20.01
N ASP A 507 15.44 14.34 -19.73
CA ASP A 507 15.04 14.63 -18.35
C ASP A 507 14.45 13.39 -17.68
N LEU A 508 13.62 12.61 -18.36
CA LEU A 508 13.13 11.32 -17.83
C LEU A 508 14.28 10.35 -17.56
N MET A 509 15.28 10.31 -18.42
CA MET A 509 16.51 9.52 -18.21
C MET A 509 17.31 10.09 -17.03
N ALA A 510 17.44 11.40 -16.90
CA ALA A 510 18.11 12.03 -15.77
C ALA A 510 17.34 11.78 -14.45
N TYR A 511 16.02 11.88 -14.46
CA TYR A 511 15.17 11.55 -13.30
C TYR A 511 15.26 10.07 -12.95
N GLY A 512 15.17 9.19 -13.96
CA GLY A 512 15.34 7.76 -13.79
C GLY A 512 16.73 7.41 -13.24
N ALA A 513 17.78 8.03 -13.77
CA ALA A 513 19.14 7.85 -13.27
C ALA A 513 19.28 8.36 -11.82
N CYS A 514 18.74 9.54 -11.50
CA CYS A 514 18.73 10.07 -10.13
C CYS A 514 17.94 9.16 -9.18
N ALA A 515 16.79 8.65 -9.59
CA ALA A 515 16.01 7.70 -8.82
C ALA A 515 16.76 6.38 -8.62
N CYS A 516 17.41 5.85 -9.66
CA CYS A 516 18.23 4.63 -9.57
C CYS A 516 19.44 4.84 -8.67
N LEU A 517 20.13 5.96 -8.77
CA LEU A 517 21.28 6.30 -7.93
C LEU A 517 20.83 6.50 -6.47
N PHE A 518 19.67 7.13 -6.28
CA PHE A 518 19.05 7.32 -4.97
C PHE A 518 18.69 5.97 -4.32
N VAL A 519 17.95 5.13 -5.03
CA VAL A 519 17.59 3.78 -4.56
C VAL A 519 18.86 2.93 -4.38
N GLY A 520 19.80 3.01 -5.31
CA GLY A 520 21.10 2.34 -5.21
C GLY A 520 21.88 2.76 -3.97
N GLY A 521 21.92 4.06 -3.66
CA GLY A 521 22.55 4.59 -2.45
C GLY A 521 21.89 4.14 -1.16
N LEU A 522 20.56 4.06 -1.13
CA LEU A 522 19.81 3.49 -0.01
C LEU A 522 20.10 1.99 0.15
N VAL A 523 20.12 1.27 -0.95
CA VAL A 523 20.34 -0.19 -0.98
C VAL A 523 21.81 -0.54 -0.73
N GLU A 524 22.78 0.31 -1.09
CA GLU A 524 24.20 0.06 -0.81
C GLU A 524 24.47 -0.19 0.68
N GLY A 525 23.77 0.54 1.53
CA GLY A 525 23.78 0.30 2.96
C GLY A 525 23.40 -1.15 3.34
N LEU A 526 22.56 -1.81 2.54
CA LEU A 526 22.09 -3.19 2.72
C LEU A 526 22.95 -4.22 1.95
N TRP A 527 23.82 -3.77 1.05
CA TRP A 527 24.55 -4.62 0.10
C TRP A 527 25.78 -5.31 0.70
N LYS A 528 26.47 -4.66 1.63
CA LYS A 528 27.73 -5.18 2.19
C LYS A 528 27.54 -5.82 3.57
N PRO A 529 27.90 -7.10 3.76
CA PRO A 529 27.92 -7.70 5.08
C PRO A 529 29.01 -7.04 5.94
N ARG A 530 28.65 -6.57 7.14
CA ARG A 530 29.62 -6.17 8.15
C ARG A 530 30.02 -7.38 8.98
N THR A 531 31.30 -7.48 9.33
CA THR A 531 31.93 -8.63 10.02
C THR A 531 31.87 -8.56 11.55
N THR A 532 31.17 -7.59 12.13
CA THR A 532 31.11 -7.42 13.59
C THR A 532 30.19 -8.42 14.28
N ALA A 533 30.59 -8.86 15.48
CA ALA A 533 29.91 -9.87 16.30
C ALA A 533 28.43 -9.55 16.58
N ALA A 534 27.63 -10.59 16.70
CA ALA A 534 26.20 -10.49 16.96
C ALA A 534 25.92 -9.92 18.36
N THR A 535 25.43 -8.70 18.42
CA THR A 535 24.76 -8.14 19.58
C THR A 535 23.36 -8.74 19.73
N ASP A 536 22.78 -8.73 20.92
CA ASP A 536 21.41 -9.23 21.14
C ASP A 536 20.40 -8.37 20.37
N TYR A 537 20.06 -8.80 19.14
CA TYR A 537 19.16 -8.09 18.22
C TYR A 537 17.68 -8.37 18.51
N ARG A 538 17.35 -9.48 19.21
CA ARG A 538 15.96 -9.95 19.33
C ARG A 538 15.07 -8.95 20.03
N LEU A 539 15.55 -8.41 21.17
CA LEU A 539 14.75 -7.50 21.99
C LEU A 539 14.41 -6.18 21.26
N PRO A 540 15.38 -5.41 20.72
CA PRO A 540 15.07 -4.14 20.06
C PRO A 540 14.32 -4.32 18.75
N VAL A 541 14.56 -5.39 18.01
CA VAL A 541 13.85 -5.68 16.76
C VAL A 541 12.40 -6.10 17.05
N ALA A 542 12.17 -6.92 18.08
CA ALA A 542 10.82 -7.27 18.51
C ALA A 542 10.06 -6.04 19.04
N ALA A 543 10.72 -5.20 19.83
CA ALA A 543 10.14 -3.94 20.32
C ALA A 543 9.69 -3.05 19.15
N LEU A 544 10.56 -2.86 18.13
CA LEU A 544 10.18 -2.11 16.95
C LEU A 544 9.00 -2.74 16.21
N GLY A 545 9.01 -4.07 15.99
CA GLY A 545 7.93 -4.77 15.30
C GLY A 545 6.58 -4.59 15.97
N LEU A 546 6.55 -4.62 17.33
CA LEU A 546 5.33 -4.43 18.12
C LEU A 546 4.84 -2.97 18.07
N VAL A 547 5.73 -1.99 18.16
CA VAL A 547 5.37 -0.56 18.00
C VAL A 547 4.89 -0.31 16.58
N TRP A 548 5.60 -0.86 15.60
CA TRP A 548 5.24 -0.72 14.18
C TRP A 548 3.83 -1.26 13.91
N LEU A 549 3.50 -2.46 14.39
CA LEU A 549 2.18 -3.08 14.25
C LEU A 549 1.05 -2.13 14.66
N VAL A 550 1.16 -1.54 15.84
CA VAL A 550 0.06 -0.71 16.39
C VAL A 550 0.04 0.68 15.77
N VAL A 551 1.19 1.36 15.73
CA VAL A 551 1.26 2.75 15.25
C VAL A 551 0.94 2.85 13.77
N SER A 552 1.35 1.87 12.95
CA SER A 552 1.08 1.90 11.52
C SER A 552 -0.38 1.60 11.16
N TYR A 553 -1.13 0.92 12.04
CA TYR A 553 -2.58 0.74 11.86
C TYR A 553 -3.40 1.94 12.34
N PHE A 554 -2.87 2.75 13.25
CA PHE A 554 -3.63 3.81 13.92
C PHE A 554 -4.38 4.77 12.97
N PRO A 555 -3.82 5.23 11.84
CA PRO A 555 -4.56 6.04 10.86
C PRO A 555 -5.78 5.33 10.27
N HIS A 556 -5.80 4.00 10.28
CA HIS A 556 -6.87 3.17 9.73
C HIS A 556 -7.84 2.65 10.78
N SER A 557 -7.65 3.02 12.04
CA SER A 557 -8.42 2.47 13.17
C SER A 557 -9.86 2.96 13.27
N ASN A 558 -10.29 3.97 12.52
CA ASN A 558 -11.54 4.69 12.72
C ASN A 558 -11.67 5.40 14.08
N ILE A 559 -10.59 5.50 14.87
CA ILE A 559 -10.58 6.20 16.16
C ILE A 559 -10.39 7.70 15.94
N ALA A 560 -9.29 8.08 15.28
CA ALA A 560 -8.92 9.46 15.05
C ALA A 560 -9.64 10.06 13.83
N VAL A 561 -9.69 9.32 12.73
CA VAL A 561 -10.34 9.72 11.48
C VAL A 561 -11.28 8.59 11.07
N LEU A 562 -12.52 8.93 10.74
CA LEU A 562 -13.46 7.99 10.14
C LEU A 562 -13.12 7.79 8.67
N LEU A 563 -12.90 6.55 8.30
CA LEU A 563 -12.62 6.16 6.92
C LEU A 563 -13.93 5.93 6.13
N PRO A 564 -13.89 6.01 4.80
CA PRO A 564 -15.04 5.65 3.96
C PRO A 564 -15.46 4.18 4.10
N THR A 565 -14.59 3.31 4.59
CA THR A 565 -14.86 1.90 4.84
C THR A 565 -14.54 1.52 6.28
N VAL A 566 -15.37 0.69 6.90
CA VAL A 566 -15.15 0.22 8.28
C VAL A 566 -13.91 -0.66 8.39
N ARG A 567 -13.64 -1.47 7.36
CA ARG A 567 -12.54 -2.45 7.31
C ARG A 567 -12.17 -2.78 5.88
N ALA A 568 -10.86 -2.93 5.61
CA ALA A 568 -10.31 -3.48 4.37
C ALA A 568 -8.99 -4.18 4.67
N GLU A 569 -8.69 -5.26 3.97
CA GLU A 569 -7.48 -6.05 4.19
C GLU A 569 -6.23 -5.31 3.74
N ARG A 570 -6.31 -4.51 2.67
CA ARG A 570 -5.20 -3.68 2.18
C ARG A 570 -4.64 -2.71 3.22
N LEU A 571 -5.45 -2.30 4.21
CA LEU A 571 -5.02 -1.40 5.28
C LEU A 571 -3.97 -2.05 6.22
N TRP A 572 -3.80 -3.37 6.13
CA TRP A 572 -2.82 -4.12 6.90
C TRP A 572 -1.43 -4.16 6.24
N TYR A 573 -1.23 -3.56 5.06
CA TYR A 573 0.05 -3.63 4.36
C TYR A 573 1.21 -3.08 5.21
N PHE A 574 1.05 -1.93 5.86
CA PHE A 574 2.05 -1.36 6.76
C PHE A 574 2.18 -2.15 8.09
N PRO A 575 1.09 -2.50 8.80
CA PRO A 575 1.17 -3.26 10.04
C PRO A 575 1.83 -4.64 9.88
N VAL A 576 1.64 -5.29 8.74
CA VAL A 576 2.22 -6.60 8.47
C VAL A 576 3.75 -6.57 8.46
N LEU A 577 4.41 -5.47 8.10
CA LEU A 577 5.87 -5.33 8.22
C LEU A 577 6.35 -5.57 9.67
N GLY A 578 5.68 -4.98 10.65
CA GLY A 578 5.99 -5.21 12.07
C GLY A 578 5.64 -6.62 12.54
N THR A 579 4.44 -7.08 12.17
CA THR A 579 3.92 -8.39 12.59
C THR A 579 4.78 -9.53 12.07
N THR A 580 5.14 -9.51 10.77
CA THR A 580 5.96 -10.57 10.15
C THR A 580 7.38 -10.59 10.69
N MET A 581 7.93 -9.45 11.08
CA MET A 581 9.21 -9.42 11.79
C MET A 581 9.13 -10.13 13.14
N VAL A 582 8.09 -9.86 13.93
CA VAL A 582 7.87 -10.53 15.23
C VAL A 582 7.66 -12.05 15.02
N ILE A 583 6.83 -12.43 14.05
CA ILE A 583 6.60 -13.85 13.71
C ILE A 583 7.91 -14.53 13.29
N ALA A 584 8.74 -13.90 12.46
CA ALA A 584 10.02 -14.46 12.04
C ALA A 584 11.00 -14.65 13.22
N LEU A 585 11.00 -13.72 14.18
CA LEU A 585 11.77 -13.86 15.41
C LEU A 585 11.28 -15.03 16.26
N LEU A 586 9.96 -15.18 16.43
CA LEU A 586 9.36 -16.27 17.19
C LEU A 586 9.63 -17.64 16.53
N LEU A 587 9.43 -17.74 15.21
CA LEU A 587 9.72 -18.96 14.44
C LEU A 587 11.21 -19.32 14.52
N SER A 588 12.10 -18.33 14.40
CA SER A 588 13.54 -18.55 14.54
C SER A 588 13.93 -18.98 15.96
N ALA A 589 13.32 -18.39 16.98
CA ALA A 589 13.58 -18.77 18.37
C ALA A 589 13.09 -20.20 18.65
N GLY A 590 11.89 -20.55 18.16
CA GLY A 590 11.35 -21.91 18.25
C GLY A 590 12.23 -22.93 17.52
N PHE A 591 12.73 -22.58 16.32
CA PHE A 591 13.67 -23.40 15.55
C PHE A 591 14.99 -23.65 16.30
N ASP A 592 15.58 -22.60 16.91
CA ASP A 592 16.79 -22.75 17.72
C ASP A 592 16.53 -23.64 18.92
N ARG A 593 15.43 -23.45 19.62
CA ARG A 593 15.08 -24.25 20.78
C ARG A 593 14.82 -25.72 20.43
N ALA A 594 14.14 -25.98 19.31
CA ALA A 594 13.91 -27.35 18.83
C ALA A 594 15.23 -28.07 18.48
N LYS A 595 16.22 -27.33 17.95
CA LYS A 595 17.55 -27.89 17.69
C LYS A 595 18.35 -28.21 18.93
N GLU A 596 18.23 -27.38 19.98
CA GLU A 596 18.86 -27.66 21.29
C GLU A 596 18.32 -28.94 21.94
N LEU A 597 17.02 -29.18 21.75
CA LEU A 597 16.36 -30.42 22.18
C LEU A 597 16.71 -31.53 21.19
N ARG A 598 17.83 -32.20 21.39
CA ARG A 598 18.45 -33.25 20.51
C ARG A 598 17.43 -34.20 19.87
N ARG A 599 16.31 -34.42 20.51
CA ARG A 599 15.20 -35.28 20.09
C ARG A 599 14.31 -34.65 19.01
N TRP A 600 14.26 -33.33 18.93
CA TRP A 600 13.33 -32.56 18.06
C TRP A 600 14.03 -31.78 16.95
N GLY A 601 15.37 -31.84 16.87
CA GLY A 601 16.15 -31.05 15.91
C GLY A 601 15.76 -31.28 14.45
N SER A 602 15.38 -32.51 14.08
CA SER A 602 14.92 -32.86 12.72
C SER A 602 13.54 -32.31 12.39
N TYR A 603 12.73 -32.01 13.40
CA TYR A 603 11.35 -31.52 13.25
C TYR A 603 11.24 -29.98 13.36
N ALA A 604 12.36 -29.30 13.57
CA ALA A 604 12.38 -27.85 13.77
C ALA A 604 11.78 -27.05 12.61
N TRP A 605 11.76 -27.64 11.39
CA TRP A 605 11.21 -27.03 10.19
C TRP A 605 9.68 -27.18 10.04
N ILE A 606 9.05 -28.07 10.81
CA ILE A 606 7.61 -28.36 10.62
C ILE A 606 6.77 -27.10 10.82
N VAL A 607 6.95 -26.42 11.94
CA VAL A 607 6.13 -25.23 12.28
C VAL A 607 6.30 -24.10 11.25
N PRO A 608 7.54 -23.66 10.91
CA PRO A 608 7.73 -22.68 9.86
C PRO A 608 7.14 -23.10 8.52
N THR A 609 7.34 -24.37 8.11
CA THR A 609 6.83 -24.86 6.82
C THR A 609 5.31 -24.89 6.80
N VAL A 610 4.65 -25.42 7.82
CA VAL A 610 3.19 -25.46 7.91
C VAL A 610 2.62 -24.04 7.88
N PHE A 611 3.20 -23.11 8.65
CA PHE A 611 2.75 -21.73 8.69
C PHE A 611 2.89 -21.04 7.31
N LEU A 612 4.06 -21.13 6.67
CA LEU A 612 4.30 -20.51 5.37
C LEU A 612 3.46 -21.14 4.25
N THR A 613 3.28 -22.48 4.29
CA THR A 613 2.42 -23.18 3.32
C THR A 613 0.96 -22.79 3.51
N PHE A 614 0.50 -22.64 4.74
CA PHE A 614 -0.85 -22.17 5.03
C PHE A 614 -1.06 -20.74 4.52
N GLN A 615 -0.19 -19.81 4.87
CA GLN A 615 -0.26 -18.41 4.41
C GLN A 615 -0.19 -18.32 2.87
N GLY A 616 0.84 -18.92 2.26
CA GLY A 616 1.00 -18.90 0.81
C GLY A 616 -0.12 -19.63 0.07
N GLY A 617 -0.61 -20.75 0.61
CA GLY A 617 -1.77 -21.48 0.06
C GLY A 617 -3.04 -20.64 0.09
N ARG A 618 -3.28 -19.92 1.20
CA ARG A 618 -4.42 -18.99 1.30
C ARG A 618 -4.29 -17.81 0.34
N ALA A 619 -3.09 -17.20 0.24
CA ALA A 619 -2.82 -16.13 -0.74
C ALA A 619 -3.06 -16.61 -2.18
N TYR A 620 -2.54 -17.80 -2.53
CA TYR A 620 -2.71 -18.39 -3.85
C TYR A 620 -4.18 -18.67 -4.20
N LEU A 621 -4.96 -19.19 -3.24
CA LEU A 621 -6.39 -19.42 -3.43
C LEU A 621 -7.18 -18.12 -3.51
N GLN A 622 -6.91 -17.16 -2.60
CA GLN A 622 -7.60 -15.88 -2.57
C GLN A 622 -7.32 -15.02 -3.81
N SER A 623 -6.12 -15.13 -4.40
CA SER A 623 -5.77 -14.39 -5.61
C SER A 623 -6.71 -14.70 -6.79
N THR A 624 -7.34 -15.90 -6.81
CA THR A 624 -8.29 -16.26 -7.87
C THR A 624 -9.57 -15.42 -7.86
N ALA A 625 -9.93 -14.84 -6.72
CA ALA A 625 -11.08 -13.92 -6.63
C ALA A 625 -10.86 -12.66 -7.50
N TYR A 626 -9.60 -12.24 -7.69
CA TYR A 626 -9.23 -11.07 -8.48
C TYR A 626 -9.08 -11.35 -10.00
N ARG A 627 -9.57 -12.48 -10.46
CA ARG A 627 -9.52 -12.84 -11.88
C ARG A 627 -10.62 -12.18 -12.72
N ASP A 628 -11.79 -11.98 -12.12
CA ASP A 628 -13.00 -11.57 -12.81
C ASP A 628 -13.94 -10.89 -11.80
N ASP A 629 -14.67 -9.87 -12.20
CA ASP A 629 -15.58 -9.11 -11.36
C ASP A 629 -16.73 -9.97 -10.78
N LEU A 630 -17.25 -10.91 -11.56
CA LEU A 630 -18.28 -11.84 -11.10
C LEU A 630 -17.73 -12.79 -10.04
N ILE A 631 -16.52 -13.32 -10.26
CA ILE A 631 -15.86 -14.21 -9.30
C ILE A 631 -15.54 -13.44 -8.02
N PHE A 632 -15.04 -12.20 -8.16
CA PHE A 632 -14.72 -11.35 -7.02
C PHE A 632 -15.92 -11.13 -6.09
N TRP A 633 -17.04 -10.69 -6.64
CA TRP A 633 -18.23 -10.44 -5.83
C TRP A 633 -18.91 -11.72 -5.32
N ARG A 634 -18.88 -12.81 -6.11
CA ARG A 634 -19.34 -14.12 -5.65
C ARG A 634 -18.54 -14.59 -4.43
N ASP A 635 -17.22 -14.54 -4.51
CA ASP A 635 -16.34 -15.01 -3.45
C ASP A 635 -16.42 -14.07 -2.23
N THR A 636 -16.58 -12.77 -2.47
CA THR A 636 -16.82 -11.76 -1.42
C THR A 636 -18.11 -12.05 -0.65
N LYS A 637 -19.26 -12.20 -1.33
CA LYS A 637 -20.52 -12.51 -0.63
C LYS A 637 -20.50 -13.84 0.12
N ASN A 638 -19.78 -14.84 -0.42
CA ASN A 638 -19.63 -16.13 0.27
C ASN A 638 -18.76 -16.02 1.53
N ALA A 639 -17.77 -15.16 1.52
CA ALA A 639 -16.91 -14.89 2.67
C ALA A 639 -17.59 -14.02 3.73
N VAL A 640 -18.46 -13.11 3.32
CA VAL A 640 -19.21 -12.17 4.19
C VAL A 640 -20.69 -12.16 3.83
N PRO A 641 -21.42 -13.23 4.18
CA PRO A 641 -22.80 -13.41 3.74
C PRO A 641 -23.79 -12.37 4.30
N ASN A 642 -23.37 -11.59 5.29
CA ASN A 642 -24.19 -10.52 5.86
C ASN A 642 -23.83 -9.13 5.26
N SER A 643 -23.04 -9.04 4.19
CA SER A 643 -22.80 -7.75 3.53
C SER A 643 -23.86 -7.47 2.47
N ALA A 644 -24.74 -6.48 2.70
CA ALA A 644 -25.72 -6.05 1.73
C ALA A 644 -25.06 -5.59 0.41
N LYS A 645 -23.94 -4.88 0.51
CA LYS A 645 -23.16 -4.40 -0.63
C LYS A 645 -22.58 -5.55 -1.47
N ALA A 646 -22.09 -6.60 -0.82
CA ALA A 646 -21.53 -7.75 -1.54
C ALA A 646 -22.60 -8.46 -2.38
N HIS A 647 -23.82 -8.65 -1.82
CA HIS A 647 -24.95 -9.23 -2.54
C HIS A 647 -25.41 -8.33 -3.69
N LEU A 648 -25.54 -7.02 -3.46
CA LEU A 648 -25.99 -6.11 -4.50
C LEU A 648 -25.00 -6.04 -5.66
N ASN A 649 -23.69 -5.89 -5.38
CA ASN A 649 -22.68 -5.85 -6.43
C ASN A 649 -22.59 -7.18 -7.20
N TYR A 650 -22.74 -8.32 -6.53
CA TYR A 650 -22.85 -9.60 -7.22
C TYR A 650 -24.09 -9.64 -8.12
N SER A 651 -25.23 -9.13 -7.67
CA SER A 651 -26.44 -9.02 -8.50
C SER A 651 -26.19 -8.18 -9.76
N VAL A 652 -25.47 -7.06 -9.64
CA VAL A 652 -25.09 -6.21 -10.78
C VAL A 652 -24.26 -6.98 -11.80
N MET A 653 -23.26 -7.78 -11.31
CA MET A 653 -22.43 -8.59 -12.21
C MET A 653 -23.22 -9.72 -12.89
N LEU A 654 -24.22 -10.28 -12.21
CA LEU A 654 -25.17 -11.24 -12.81
C LEU A 654 -26.00 -10.58 -13.91
N GLY A 655 -26.48 -9.36 -13.66
CA GLY A 655 -27.24 -8.56 -14.63
C GLY A 655 -26.45 -8.24 -15.90
N ALA A 656 -25.17 -7.88 -15.77
CA ALA A 656 -24.27 -7.66 -16.89
C ALA A 656 -24.10 -8.91 -17.79
N ARG A 657 -24.49 -10.09 -17.27
CA ARG A 657 -24.44 -11.39 -17.97
C ARG A 657 -25.84 -11.95 -18.28
N SER A 658 -26.87 -11.09 -18.17
CA SER A 658 -28.28 -11.44 -18.43
C SER A 658 -28.83 -12.58 -17.55
N ARG A 659 -28.25 -12.83 -16.38
CA ARG A 659 -28.69 -13.83 -15.40
C ARG A 659 -29.74 -13.20 -14.46
N TRP A 660 -30.89 -12.83 -15.03
CA TRP A 660 -31.90 -11.97 -14.36
C TRP A 660 -32.51 -12.59 -13.11
N GLN A 661 -32.83 -13.89 -13.14
CA GLN A 661 -33.44 -14.57 -11.99
C GLN A 661 -32.51 -14.58 -10.77
N GLU A 662 -31.25 -14.95 -10.97
CA GLU A 662 -30.25 -14.95 -9.90
C GLU A 662 -29.93 -13.51 -9.45
N ARG A 663 -29.95 -12.55 -10.37
CA ARG A 663 -29.83 -11.13 -10.04
C ARG A 663 -30.94 -10.71 -9.08
N LEU A 664 -32.20 -11.10 -9.33
CA LEU A 664 -33.33 -10.77 -8.49
C LEU A 664 -33.16 -11.36 -7.07
N GLU A 665 -32.79 -12.63 -7.00
CA GLU A 665 -32.57 -13.31 -5.70
C GLU A 665 -31.53 -12.57 -4.87
N GLU A 666 -30.39 -12.22 -5.45
CA GLU A 666 -29.30 -11.53 -4.76
C GLU A 666 -29.66 -10.06 -4.40
N SER A 667 -30.42 -9.37 -5.24
CA SER A 667 -30.88 -8.01 -4.93
C SER A 667 -31.92 -7.99 -3.82
N LEU A 668 -32.79 -9.01 -3.73
CA LEU A 668 -33.72 -9.17 -2.63
C LEU A 668 -33.01 -9.47 -1.30
N ILE A 669 -31.95 -10.31 -1.31
CA ILE A 669 -31.14 -10.53 -0.11
C ILE A 669 -30.46 -9.21 0.32
N ALA A 670 -29.91 -8.45 -0.62
CA ALA A 670 -29.32 -7.14 -0.29
C ALA A 670 -30.33 -6.18 0.33
N LEU A 671 -31.58 -6.21 -0.17
CA LEU A 671 -32.69 -5.40 0.34
C LEU A 671 -33.13 -5.86 1.75
N GLU A 672 -33.18 -7.17 2.00
CA GLU A 672 -33.48 -7.73 3.33
C GLU A 672 -32.42 -7.31 4.36
N LEU A 673 -31.14 -7.36 3.97
CA LEU A 673 -30.02 -6.98 4.83
C LEU A 673 -29.96 -5.47 5.10
N ALA A 674 -30.39 -4.64 4.15
CA ALA A 674 -30.34 -3.18 4.25
C ALA A 674 -31.63 -2.54 3.68
N PRO A 675 -32.76 -2.63 4.37
CA PRO A 675 -34.08 -2.17 3.86
C PRO A 675 -34.17 -0.65 3.67
N ASP A 676 -33.29 0.11 4.28
CA ASP A 676 -33.24 1.57 4.13
C ASP A 676 -32.28 2.03 3.02
N TRP A 677 -31.63 1.12 2.33
CA TRP A 677 -30.66 1.46 1.29
C TRP A 677 -31.35 1.70 -0.06
N ALA A 678 -31.43 2.98 -0.48
CA ALA A 678 -32.06 3.41 -1.73
C ALA A 678 -31.59 2.62 -2.95
N MET A 679 -30.30 2.36 -3.05
CA MET A 679 -29.68 1.64 -4.17
C MET A 679 -30.22 0.20 -4.27
N ALA A 680 -30.40 -0.51 -3.15
CA ALA A 680 -30.95 -1.88 -3.16
C ALA A 680 -32.37 -1.92 -3.73
N HIS A 681 -33.21 -0.93 -3.38
CA HIS A 681 -34.55 -0.79 -3.95
C HIS A 681 -34.51 -0.56 -5.45
N VAL A 682 -33.74 0.44 -5.92
CA VAL A 682 -33.71 0.78 -7.34
C VAL A 682 -33.14 -0.36 -8.20
N TYR A 683 -32.09 -1.07 -7.74
CA TYR A 683 -31.55 -2.21 -8.47
C TYR A 683 -32.51 -3.42 -8.48
N THR A 684 -33.30 -3.61 -7.44
CA THR A 684 -34.37 -4.62 -7.43
C THR A 684 -35.44 -4.24 -8.43
N GLY A 685 -35.88 -2.99 -8.46
CA GLY A 685 -36.81 -2.47 -9.46
C GLY A 685 -36.28 -2.60 -10.89
N ASP A 686 -35.03 -2.21 -11.14
CA ASP A 686 -34.36 -2.36 -12.44
C ASP A 686 -34.31 -3.83 -12.90
N THR A 687 -34.09 -4.74 -11.96
CA THR A 687 -34.11 -6.17 -12.27
C THR A 687 -35.49 -6.63 -12.74
N LEU A 688 -36.55 -6.28 -11.99
CA LEU A 688 -37.92 -6.62 -12.35
C LEU A 688 -38.34 -6.00 -13.69
N CYS A 689 -38.00 -4.73 -13.91
CA CYS A 689 -38.27 -4.03 -15.15
C CYS A 689 -37.62 -4.75 -16.35
N ARG A 690 -36.33 -5.12 -16.24
CA ARG A 690 -35.60 -5.86 -17.30
C ARG A 690 -36.09 -7.30 -17.50
N MET A 691 -36.74 -7.88 -16.51
CA MET A 691 -37.42 -9.18 -16.62
C MET A 691 -38.81 -9.07 -17.31
N GLY A 692 -39.20 -7.88 -17.74
CA GLY A 692 -40.52 -7.64 -18.35
C GLY A 692 -41.63 -7.48 -17.36
N ARG A 693 -41.34 -7.10 -16.10
CA ARG A 693 -42.29 -6.87 -15.01
C ARG A 693 -42.26 -5.39 -14.52
N PRO A 694 -42.43 -4.42 -15.44
CA PRO A 694 -42.25 -3.01 -15.12
C PRO A 694 -43.31 -2.47 -14.11
N GLU A 695 -44.51 -3.02 -14.06
CA GLU A 695 -45.51 -2.63 -13.09
C GLU A 695 -45.10 -2.98 -11.66
N GLU A 696 -44.53 -4.15 -11.45
CA GLU A 696 -44.00 -4.55 -10.15
C GLU A 696 -42.76 -3.76 -9.75
N SER A 697 -41.97 -3.32 -10.73
CA SER A 697 -40.74 -2.56 -10.50
C SER A 697 -41.03 -1.18 -9.89
N TRP A 698 -42.21 -0.59 -10.18
CA TRP A 698 -42.51 0.76 -9.77
C TRP A 698 -42.51 0.95 -8.24
N ALA A 699 -43.05 0.02 -7.48
CA ALA A 699 -43.05 0.11 -6.03
C ALA A 699 -41.63 0.21 -5.44
N TYR A 700 -40.70 -0.52 -6.02
CA TYR A 700 -39.31 -0.48 -5.62
C TYR A 700 -38.63 0.83 -6.04
N TYR A 701 -38.86 1.31 -7.26
CA TYR A 701 -38.33 2.59 -7.71
C TYR A 701 -38.82 3.75 -6.87
N LYS A 702 -40.12 3.83 -6.61
CA LYS A 702 -40.71 4.85 -5.77
C LYS A 702 -40.08 4.90 -4.39
N THR A 703 -39.97 3.74 -3.73
CA THR A 703 -39.33 3.65 -2.41
C THR A 703 -37.83 4.04 -2.50
N GLY A 704 -37.15 3.64 -3.54
CA GLY A 704 -35.73 3.97 -3.73
C GLY A 704 -35.50 5.46 -3.98
N PHE A 705 -36.35 6.11 -4.77
CA PHE A 705 -36.27 7.55 -5.03
C PHE A 705 -36.60 8.37 -3.79
N ASP A 706 -37.58 7.94 -3.01
CA ASP A 706 -37.95 8.58 -1.75
C ASP A 706 -36.81 8.51 -0.71
N LYS A 707 -36.11 7.35 -0.64
CA LYS A 707 -34.96 7.18 0.25
C LYS A 707 -33.66 7.86 -0.25
N GLY A 708 -33.52 8.13 -1.54
CA GLY A 708 -32.35 8.74 -2.16
C GLY A 708 -32.67 9.85 -3.14
N PRO A 709 -33.44 10.90 -2.75
CA PRO A 709 -33.96 11.91 -3.67
C PRO A 709 -32.85 12.77 -4.33
N ASN A 710 -31.68 12.84 -3.73
CA ASN A 710 -30.55 13.63 -4.24
C ASN A 710 -29.58 12.81 -5.12
N ASP A 711 -29.77 11.50 -5.23
CA ASP A 711 -28.92 10.64 -6.06
C ASP A 711 -29.41 10.62 -7.52
N LYS A 712 -28.93 11.60 -8.29
CA LYS A 712 -29.29 11.76 -9.71
C LYS A 712 -28.94 10.51 -10.55
N GLY A 713 -27.83 9.85 -10.27
CA GLY A 713 -27.41 8.65 -10.99
C GLY A 713 -28.36 7.48 -10.77
N LEU A 714 -28.81 7.30 -9.54
CA LEU A 714 -29.74 6.26 -9.15
C LEU A 714 -31.16 6.51 -9.73
N ILE A 715 -31.60 7.75 -9.73
CA ILE A 715 -32.87 8.15 -10.34
C ILE A 715 -32.85 7.88 -11.84
N VAL A 716 -31.79 8.32 -12.53
CA VAL A 716 -31.63 8.09 -13.99
C VAL A 716 -31.63 6.60 -14.31
N LEU A 717 -30.96 5.77 -13.54
CA LEU A 717 -30.94 4.31 -13.73
C LEU A 717 -32.35 3.71 -13.71
N GLY A 718 -33.17 4.09 -12.73
CA GLY A 718 -34.56 3.61 -12.62
C GLY A 718 -35.44 4.14 -13.76
N LEU A 719 -35.36 5.42 -14.06
CA LEU A 719 -36.14 6.04 -15.14
C LEU A 719 -35.77 5.51 -16.52
N GLN A 720 -34.51 5.12 -16.75
CA GLN A 720 -34.05 4.58 -18.01
C GLN A 720 -34.83 3.31 -18.42
N CYS A 721 -34.97 2.34 -17.52
CA CYS A 721 -35.71 1.11 -17.84
C CYS A 721 -37.19 1.36 -18.07
N LEU A 722 -37.84 2.23 -17.29
CA LEU A 722 -39.23 2.61 -17.49
C LEU A 722 -39.43 3.34 -18.83
N TRP A 723 -38.47 4.17 -19.24
CA TRP A 723 -38.47 4.81 -20.55
C TRP A 723 -38.39 3.79 -21.67
N ASP A 724 -37.42 2.89 -21.61
CA ASP A 724 -37.15 1.87 -22.64
C ASP A 724 -38.35 0.92 -22.80
N THR A 725 -39.07 0.63 -21.72
CA THR A 725 -40.27 -0.21 -21.71
C THR A 725 -41.55 0.55 -21.97
N LYS A 726 -41.51 1.87 -22.17
CA LYS A 726 -42.67 2.78 -22.38
C LYS A 726 -43.64 2.91 -21.19
N HIS A 727 -43.22 2.53 -19.98
CA HIS A 727 -44.01 2.59 -18.78
C HIS A 727 -43.84 3.91 -17.99
N LEU A 728 -42.90 4.77 -18.37
CA LEU A 728 -42.64 6.02 -17.67
C LEU A 728 -43.85 6.93 -17.58
N LYS A 729 -44.63 7.03 -18.66
CA LYS A 729 -45.87 7.87 -18.71
C LYS A 729 -46.96 7.42 -17.73
N LEU A 730 -47.01 6.17 -17.36
CA LEU A 730 -48.01 5.64 -16.43
C LEU A 730 -47.78 6.18 -15.00
N HIS A 731 -46.58 6.61 -14.70
CA HIS A 731 -46.16 7.09 -13.38
C HIS A 731 -45.80 8.58 -13.35
N GLU A 732 -46.15 9.33 -14.38
CA GLU A 732 -45.79 10.75 -14.53
C GLU A 732 -46.30 11.63 -13.37
N GLU A 733 -47.52 11.42 -12.93
CA GLU A 733 -48.10 12.17 -11.82
C GLU A 733 -47.41 11.87 -10.49
N GLU A 734 -47.09 10.61 -10.23
CA GLU A 734 -46.37 10.21 -9.02
C GLU A 734 -44.93 10.71 -9.01
N LEU A 735 -44.29 10.70 -10.17
CA LEU A 735 -42.93 11.27 -10.32
C LEU A 735 -42.92 12.79 -10.09
N ARG A 736 -43.95 13.48 -10.57
CA ARG A 736 -44.12 14.91 -10.35
C ARG A 736 -44.32 15.19 -8.85
N ALA A 737 -45.18 14.42 -8.19
CA ALA A 737 -45.41 14.55 -6.76
C ALA A 737 -44.15 14.29 -5.92
N LEU A 738 -43.33 13.28 -6.30
CA LEU A 738 -42.06 13.02 -5.66
C LEU A 738 -41.04 14.16 -5.88
N SER A 739 -41.02 14.75 -7.09
CA SER A 739 -40.13 15.89 -7.40
C SER A 739 -40.55 17.17 -6.67
N GLU A 740 -41.85 17.34 -6.35
CA GLU A 740 -42.35 18.49 -5.58
C GLU A 740 -42.17 18.30 -4.06
N ALA A 741 -42.07 17.04 -3.60
CA ALA A 741 -41.88 16.71 -2.17
C ALA A 741 -40.40 16.83 -1.73
N HIS A 742 -39.48 16.77 -2.67
CA HIS A 742 -38.03 16.80 -2.43
C HIS A 742 -37.37 17.95 -3.18
#